data_5ef338ca78c1e32fec0dd671be7293bf
#
_entry.id   5ef338ca78c1e32fec0dd671be7293bf
#
_cell.length_a   1.000
_cell.length_b   1.000
_cell.length_c   1.000
_cell.angle_alpha   90.00
_cell.angle_beta   90.00
_cell.angle_gamma   90.00
#
_symmetry.space_group_name_H-M   'P 1'
#
loop_
_entity.id
_entity.type
_entity.pdbx_description
1 polymer ?
#
loop_
_entity_poly.entity_id
_entity_poly.type
_entity_poly.pdbx_seq_one_letter_code
_entity_poly.pdbx_strand_id
1 'polypeptide(L)'
;MKPCAIYSRGMQSSTWNARRASLQTLGLSAIALLLLMTPSARSQKPSPKNTRASTGNSVWVESTLKKMTVREKLGQLLMPYYFGVFEPAESSAYKDLLHQVEENHVGGFILGTIRGPLGIERSQVYPTAVIMNALQAHAKVPLLIAADFESGTGMRLDEGTNFPSAMAIGATGDPKLAYIVGKDSAIEARAAGVHWIFAPDADVNDNPANPIINIRAFGEDPSKVADFATQFIRGIEENGALATAKHFPGHGDVTADSHLSLPVVPDDREELEKNELVPFRAAISAGVSSIMPGHLGVPALEPDAAVPASLSHSILTGLLRDEMKFRGLIVTDAMDMGGVTSLYSPGEAAVRAVEAGADIVLQPPAPDAALAGLENAVKSGRLSQKRIDESVRRILQAKARLGLDKNRLVDIPRLNRAFGLPKFADDAQDIADRGVTLLRNSEYLVPLDAARPLRVLLASLSADPDAYPGAALESEIRWRVDSLKSLRADAQFVNVGTLKLPPTDTYDVAIAALFVRVADRKGNVGFPDDQRAFVNQLLDAGKPCVVLAFGSPYLISSFPSAKTWIGEFSTNDVSHRAAVRALFGQTAIEGRIPVTVPDTAKRGDGIHVAANPMTLEPAPAPVSDQLSTAFELLDRDVVDGAFPGGVLAVGLNDQLIVHPFGKFTRDAKAAPVKADTIYDLASLTKPIVTTTSVMILAQQKRLDLDAPLYRLLPEWSANAKNDPHPAWRARVTPRMLLLHDSGLPAHREFYRDAKGHDAILARVFAEPLVHEPGKQIEYSDLGFILLGEIVERLTGASLAEFARKEIFAPLGMKDSLFNPPRSLRARIPPTENDQTYRKRLIQGEVHDQNASAMGGIAGDAGLFSTAGDIAIFAQMILNGGFYAHHRVVSRATIAEFSAHQAIGNSARTLGWDVVLDPAATGRFFSPRAFGHYGFTGTSLWIDPDRNLFIILLTNRVNPSVDNIKIRQVRPALHDSIYEALGFTSAPVATR
;
A
#
# COMPACT_ATOMS: atom_id res chain seq x y z
N MET A 1 38.23 -2.56 31.57
CA MET A 1 39.59 -2.11 31.17
C MET A 1 39.47 -1.21 29.97
N LYS A 2 40.13 -0.08 30.05
CA LYS A 2 39.99 1.09 29.19
C LYS A 2 40.48 0.92 27.74
N PRO A 3 40.14 1.86 26.89
CA PRO A 3 40.20 1.77 25.42
C PRO A 3 41.53 2.32 24.85
N CYS A 4 41.75 2.12 23.56
CA CYS A 4 42.78 2.87 22.83
C CYS A 4 42.18 3.56 21.63
N ALA A 5 42.43 4.85 21.59
CA ALA A 5 42.02 5.81 20.57
C ALA A 5 43.22 6.16 19.68
N ILE A 6 42.94 6.94 18.62
CA ILE A 6 43.77 7.87 17.83
C ILE A 6 44.51 7.31 16.60
N TYR A 7 44.13 7.80 15.40
CA TYR A 7 44.95 8.72 14.64
C TYR A 7 44.16 9.47 13.55
N SER A 8 44.15 10.77 13.67
CA SER A 8 43.80 11.76 12.67
C SER A 8 45.04 12.27 11.91
N ARG A 9 44.95 12.59 10.63
CA ARG A 9 45.71 13.57 9.82
C ARG A 9 45.15 13.47 8.41
N GLY A 10 44.61 14.46 7.72
CA GLY A 10 44.96 15.84 7.63
C GLY A 10 45.66 16.10 6.24
N MET A 11 45.13 17.11 5.51
CA MET A 11 45.70 17.77 4.31
C MET A 11 45.39 17.16 2.95
N GLN A 12 45.07 17.85 1.87
CA GLN A 12 44.99 19.28 1.51
C GLN A 12 44.33 19.39 0.13
N SER A 13 43.78 20.53 -0.11
CA SER A 13 43.21 21.10 -1.32
C SER A 13 44.14 21.08 -2.55
N SER A 14 43.58 20.92 -3.73
CA SER A 14 44.06 21.59 -4.94
C SER A 14 42.93 21.90 -5.91
N THR A 15 42.79 23.17 -6.16
CA THR A 15 42.01 23.88 -7.17
C THR A 15 42.48 23.51 -8.59
N TRP A 16 41.57 23.37 -9.54
CA TRP A 16 41.86 23.74 -10.93
C TRP A 16 40.66 24.39 -11.62
N ASN A 17 40.95 25.49 -12.30
CA ASN A 17 40.08 26.46 -12.92
C ASN A 17 39.47 26.03 -14.27
N ALA A 18 38.38 26.66 -14.52
CA ALA A 18 37.62 26.95 -15.72
C ALA A 18 38.33 26.98 -17.08
N ARG A 19 37.65 26.54 -18.13
CA ARG A 19 37.57 27.27 -19.42
C ARG A 19 36.20 27.18 -20.05
N ARG A 20 35.65 28.37 -20.33
CA ARG A 20 34.49 28.65 -21.19
C ARG A 20 34.86 28.41 -22.65
N ALA A 21 33.94 27.99 -23.45
CA ALA A 21 33.78 28.42 -24.84
C ALA A 21 32.31 28.30 -25.29
N SER A 22 31.82 29.46 -25.66
CA SER A 22 30.57 29.74 -26.33
C SER A 22 30.63 29.34 -27.81
N LEU A 23 29.48 28.97 -28.39
CA LEU A 23 29.15 29.40 -29.78
C LEU A 23 27.63 29.36 -30.00
N GLN A 24 27.20 30.45 -30.61
CA GLN A 24 25.87 30.90 -30.89
C GLN A 24 25.29 30.34 -32.20
N THR A 25 23.97 30.26 -32.25
CA THR A 25 22.97 30.80 -33.23
C THR A 25 22.85 30.23 -34.64
N LEU A 26 21.62 30.17 -35.02
CA LEU A 26 20.85 30.32 -36.30
C LEU A 26 19.98 29.06 -36.58
N GLY A 27 18.69 29.09 -36.87
CA GLY A 27 17.76 30.16 -37.15
C GLY A 27 16.53 29.58 -37.88
N LEU A 28 15.36 30.08 -37.52
CA LEU A 28 14.18 30.39 -38.33
C LEU A 28 13.42 29.33 -39.15
N SER A 29 12.18 29.11 -38.75
CA SER A 29 10.90 29.24 -39.47
C SER A 29 10.53 28.30 -40.66
N ALA A 30 9.39 27.62 -40.46
CA ALA A 30 8.31 27.58 -41.45
C ALA A 30 6.95 27.19 -40.81
N ILE A 31 6.00 28.08 -40.90
CA ILE A 31 4.56 27.92 -40.66
C ILE A 31 3.91 27.42 -41.94
N ALA A 32 2.98 26.45 -41.88
CA ALA A 32 1.83 26.37 -42.78
C ALA A 32 0.78 25.37 -42.29
N LEU A 33 -0.31 25.87 -41.87
CA LEU A 33 -1.74 25.54 -42.08
C LEU A 33 -2.05 24.26 -42.89
N LEU A 34 -2.88 23.34 -42.33
CA LEU A 34 -4.02 22.78 -43.06
C LEU A 34 -5.14 22.24 -42.15
N LEU A 35 -6.35 22.55 -42.54
CA LEU A 35 -7.63 22.36 -41.85
C LEU A 35 -8.16 20.91 -41.93
N LEU A 36 -8.91 20.54 -40.90
CA LEU A 36 -10.15 19.75 -40.89
C LEU A 36 -10.25 18.47 -41.73
N MET A 37 -10.28 17.32 -41.07
CA MET A 37 -11.26 16.24 -41.31
C MET A 37 -11.31 15.30 -40.12
N THR A 38 -12.48 15.17 -39.49
CA THR A 38 -12.84 14.15 -38.53
C THR A 38 -13.03 12.80 -39.21
N PRO A 39 -12.56 11.71 -38.65
CA PRO A 39 -13.22 10.42 -38.84
C PRO A 39 -13.68 9.84 -37.51
N SER A 40 -14.89 9.33 -37.57
CA SER A 40 -15.62 8.54 -36.60
C SER A 40 -14.77 7.49 -35.87
N ALA A 41 -14.96 7.45 -34.53
CA ALA A 41 -14.43 6.40 -33.66
C ALA A 41 -14.96 5.03 -34.07
N ARG A 42 -14.11 4.20 -34.67
CA ARG A 42 -14.25 2.74 -34.66
C ARG A 42 -13.44 2.18 -33.48
N SER A 43 -14.15 1.55 -32.60
CA SER A 43 -13.61 0.67 -31.55
C SER A 43 -12.58 -0.30 -32.16
N GLN A 44 -11.29 -0.07 -31.90
CA GLN A 44 -10.26 -1.07 -32.17
C GLN A 44 -10.08 -1.91 -30.91
N LYS A 45 -10.46 -3.19 -31.00
CA LYS A 45 -9.99 -4.22 -30.06
C LYS A 45 -8.45 -4.21 -30.03
N PRO A 46 -7.81 -4.32 -28.87
CA PRO A 46 -6.36 -4.47 -28.83
C PRO A 46 -5.99 -5.81 -29.47
N SER A 47 -5.29 -5.76 -30.58
CA SER A 47 -4.62 -6.89 -31.21
C SER A 47 -3.46 -7.32 -30.29
N PRO A 48 -3.27 -8.63 -30.02
CA PRO A 48 -2.12 -9.08 -29.29
C PRO A 48 -0.87 -8.74 -30.10
N LYS A 49 0.03 -7.94 -29.51
CA LYS A 49 1.37 -7.76 -30.06
C LYS A 49 2.11 -9.10 -30.00
N ASN A 50 2.00 -9.91 -31.04
CA ASN A 50 2.97 -10.96 -31.33
C ASN A 50 4.35 -10.30 -31.40
N THR A 51 5.14 -10.35 -30.32
CA THR A 51 6.56 -10.10 -30.36
C THR A 51 7.17 -11.18 -31.25
N ARG A 52 7.38 -10.84 -32.53
CA ARG A 52 8.27 -11.61 -33.39
C ARG A 52 9.59 -11.82 -32.62
N ALA A 53 9.87 -13.08 -32.27
CA ALA A 53 11.22 -13.49 -31.87
C ALA A 53 12.19 -12.88 -32.90
N SER A 54 13.13 -12.07 -32.44
CA SER A 54 14.10 -11.44 -33.35
C SER A 54 14.82 -12.57 -34.08
N THR A 55 15.02 -12.45 -35.39
CA THR A 55 15.73 -13.42 -36.22
C THR A 55 17.10 -13.77 -35.64
N GLY A 56 17.73 -12.85 -34.87
CA GLY A 56 18.99 -13.06 -34.16
C GLY A 56 18.93 -14.10 -33.03
N ASN A 57 17.84 -14.17 -32.27
CA ASN A 57 17.71 -15.15 -31.18
C ASN A 57 17.62 -16.57 -31.72
N SER A 58 16.95 -16.78 -32.83
CA SER A 58 16.87 -18.12 -33.46
C SER A 58 18.22 -18.59 -34.00
N VAL A 59 19.05 -17.68 -34.50
CA VAL A 59 20.41 -18.00 -35.01
C VAL A 59 21.33 -18.45 -33.87
N TRP A 60 21.33 -17.75 -32.71
CA TRP A 60 22.09 -18.12 -31.54
C TRP A 60 21.70 -19.52 -31.02
N VAL A 61 20.42 -19.78 -30.89
CA VAL A 61 19.86 -21.08 -30.42
C VAL A 61 20.36 -22.22 -31.28
N GLU A 62 20.13 -22.18 -32.61
CA GLU A 62 20.49 -23.28 -33.51
C GLU A 62 22.00 -23.45 -33.65
N SER A 63 22.78 -22.34 -33.69
CA SER A 63 24.24 -22.42 -33.76
C SER A 63 24.83 -22.98 -32.47
N THR A 64 24.29 -22.67 -31.30
CA THR A 64 24.73 -23.21 -30.01
C THR A 64 24.42 -24.69 -29.93
N LEU A 65 23.15 -25.06 -30.19
CA LEU A 65 22.71 -26.47 -30.16
C LEU A 65 23.56 -27.37 -31.08
N LYS A 66 23.90 -26.87 -32.26
CA LYS A 66 24.75 -27.64 -33.23
C LYS A 66 26.16 -27.85 -32.75
N LYS A 67 26.72 -26.93 -31.95
CA LYS A 67 28.13 -27.00 -31.47
C LYS A 67 28.28 -27.85 -30.21
N MET A 68 27.16 -28.10 -29.48
CA MET A 68 27.21 -28.82 -28.23
C MET A 68 27.45 -30.33 -28.43
N THR A 69 28.33 -30.90 -27.61
CA THR A 69 28.48 -32.35 -27.46
C THR A 69 27.25 -32.97 -26.78
N VAL A 70 27.10 -34.27 -26.83
CA VAL A 70 26.00 -34.98 -26.14
C VAL A 70 26.04 -34.72 -24.65
N ARG A 71 27.22 -34.78 -24.00
CA ARG A 71 27.37 -34.50 -22.57
C ARG A 71 26.92 -33.05 -22.21
N GLU A 72 27.38 -32.06 -22.98
CA GLU A 72 26.97 -30.70 -22.80
C GLU A 72 25.44 -30.51 -22.95
N LYS A 73 24.79 -31.20 -23.87
CA LYS A 73 23.34 -31.20 -24.04
C LYS A 73 22.63 -31.83 -22.86
N LEU A 74 23.09 -32.99 -22.35
CA LEU A 74 22.51 -33.66 -21.21
C LEU A 74 22.70 -32.84 -19.93
N GLY A 75 23.83 -32.20 -19.73
CA GLY A 75 24.03 -31.27 -18.61
C GLY A 75 23.02 -30.13 -18.58
N GLN A 76 22.60 -29.58 -19.73
CA GLN A 76 21.60 -28.51 -19.78
C GLN A 76 20.23 -28.93 -19.22
N LEU A 77 19.95 -30.22 -19.14
CA LEU A 77 18.71 -30.76 -18.58
C LEU A 77 18.74 -30.83 -17.05
N LEU A 78 19.89 -30.61 -16.41
CA LEU A 78 20.04 -30.70 -14.95
C LEU A 78 20.07 -29.32 -14.31
N MET A 79 19.37 -29.18 -13.19
CA MET A 79 19.30 -27.97 -12.36
C MET A 79 19.50 -28.32 -10.90
N PRO A 80 20.76 -28.46 -10.41
CA PRO A 80 21.05 -28.76 -9.02
C PRO A 80 20.74 -27.59 -8.07
N TYR A 81 20.74 -27.90 -6.78
CA TYR A 81 20.50 -26.98 -5.70
C TYR A 81 21.73 -26.10 -5.42
N TYR A 82 21.47 -24.87 -4.95
CA TYR A 82 22.49 -23.93 -4.51
C TYR A 82 22.00 -23.08 -3.35
N PHE A 83 22.86 -22.83 -2.37
CA PHE A 83 22.61 -21.90 -1.27
C PHE A 83 23.48 -20.66 -1.44
N GLY A 84 22.86 -19.49 -1.53
CA GLY A 84 23.49 -18.21 -1.90
C GLY A 84 24.17 -17.50 -0.73
N VAL A 85 25.26 -18.09 -0.23
CA VAL A 85 26.14 -17.49 0.79
C VAL A 85 27.52 -17.27 0.20
N PHE A 86 28.34 -16.52 0.91
CA PHE A 86 29.74 -16.37 0.52
C PHE A 86 30.47 -17.70 0.65
N GLU A 87 31.04 -18.15 -0.47
CA GLU A 87 31.89 -19.34 -0.55
C GLU A 87 33.32 -18.95 -0.94
N PRO A 88 34.33 -19.21 -0.09
CA PRO A 88 35.72 -19.03 -0.46
C PRO A 88 36.11 -19.91 -1.68
N ALA A 89 36.94 -19.40 -2.57
CA ALA A 89 37.33 -20.11 -3.79
C ALA A 89 37.98 -21.49 -3.54
N GLU A 90 38.54 -21.69 -2.34
CA GLU A 90 39.18 -22.98 -1.96
C GLU A 90 38.20 -23.88 -1.16
N SER A 91 36.97 -23.44 -0.87
CA SER A 91 35.99 -24.30 -0.19
C SER A 91 35.60 -25.49 -1.06
N SER A 92 35.19 -26.59 -0.43
CA SER A 92 34.63 -27.76 -1.15
C SER A 92 33.34 -27.38 -1.87
N ALA A 93 32.49 -26.59 -1.22
CA ALA A 93 31.20 -26.15 -1.77
C ALA A 93 31.40 -25.34 -3.07
N TYR A 94 32.34 -24.40 -3.09
CA TYR A 94 32.64 -23.66 -4.34
C TYR A 94 33.19 -24.55 -5.45
N LYS A 95 34.12 -25.49 -5.09
CA LYS A 95 34.69 -26.46 -6.06
C LYS A 95 33.61 -27.40 -6.61
N ASP A 96 32.69 -27.83 -5.79
CA ASP A 96 31.54 -28.64 -6.23
C ASP A 96 30.63 -27.85 -7.19
N LEU A 97 30.37 -26.58 -6.95
CA LEU A 97 29.62 -25.72 -7.87
C LEU A 97 30.35 -25.56 -9.21
N LEU A 98 31.69 -25.36 -9.20
CA LEU A 98 32.48 -25.28 -10.42
C LEU A 98 32.47 -26.60 -11.18
N HIS A 99 32.57 -27.76 -10.50
CA HIS A 99 32.43 -29.07 -11.10
C HIS A 99 31.12 -29.24 -11.87
N GLN A 100 30.00 -28.77 -11.26
CA GLN A 100 28.68 -28.82 -11.94
C GLN A 100 28.66 -27.93 -13.19
N VAL A 101 29.35 -26.77 -13.17
CA VAL A 101 29.36 -25.84 -14.30
C VAL A 101 30.33 -26.27 -15.41
N GLU A 102 31.57 -26.64 -15.05
CA GLU A 102 32.66 -26.85 -16.01
C GLU A 102 32.70 -28.26 -16.58
N GLU A 103 32.39 -29.27 -15.76
CA GLU A 103 32.48 -30.69 -16.15
C GLU A 103 31.09 -31.29 -16.46
N ASN A 104 30.05 -30.98 -15.64
CA ASN A 104 28.73 -31.50 -15.90
C ASN A 104 27.91 -30.60 -16.84
N HIS A 105 28.33 -29.36 -17.07
CA HIS A 105 27.72 -28.39 -17.97
C HIS A 105 26.22 -28.15 -17.65
N VAL A 106 25.85 -28.08 -16.35
CA VAL A 106 24.44 -27.94 -15.90
C VAL A 106 23.74 -26.75 -16.54
N GLY A 107 22.41 -26.88 -16.73
CA GLY A 107 21.59 -25.84 -17.37
C GLY A 107 21.35 -24.61 -16.50
N GLY A 108 21.48 -24.77 -15.18
CA GLY A 108 21.27 -23.72 -14.19
C GLY A 108 21.29 -24.26 -12.77
N PHE A 109 20.83 -23.43 -11.83
CA PHE A 109 20.71 -23.77 -10.41
C PHE A 109 19.37 -23.29 -9.85
N ILE A 110 18.84 -24.00 -8.84
CA ILE A 110 17.77 -23.50 -7.99
C ILE A 110 18.38 -22.92 -6.71
N LEU A 111 18.01 -21.67 -6.39
CA LEU A 111 18.38 -20.99 -5.14
C LEU A 111 17.43 -21.46 -4.04
N GLY A 112 17.95 -22.02 -2.98
CA GLY A 112 17.19 -22.53 -1.86
C GLY A 112 17.53 -21.90 -0.53
N THR A 113 17.09 -22.57 0.55
CA THR A 113 17.34 -22.23 1.95
C THR A 113 17.95 -23.44 2.65
N ILE A 114 18.66 -23.22 3.75
CA ILE A 114 19.10 -24.32 4.62
C ILE A 114 18.39 -24.24 5.97
N ARG A 115 18.34 -25.39 6.66
CA ARG A 115 17.85 -25.43 8.04
C ARG A 115 19.05 -25.37 8.97
N GLY A 116 19.25 -24.21 9.60
CA GLY A 116 20.29 -23.93 10.59
C GLY A 116 19.79 -24.16 12.03
N PRO A 117 20.67 -23.95 13.02
CA PRO A 117 20.34 -24.13 14.44
C PRO A 117 19.27 -23.15 14.96
N LEU A 118 19.10 -22.02 14.30
CA LEU A 118 18.14 -20.96 14.67
C LEU A 118 16.88 -20.92 13.76
N GLY A 119 16.68 -21.96 12.94
CA GLY A 119 15.55 -22.04 12.01
C GLY A 119 15.97 -22.09 10.56
N ILE A 120 15.13 -21.54 9.66
CA ILE A 120 15.42 -21.48 8.22
C ILE A 120 16.33 -20.29 7.94
N GLU A 121 17.51 -20.58 7.41
CA GLU A 121 18.45 -19.58 6.91
C GLU A 121 18.23 -19.33 5.44
N ARG A 122 18.12 -18.07 5.05
CA ARG A 122 17.97 -17.62 3.66
C ARG A 122 19.29 -17.18 3.09
N SER A 123 19.35 -17.17 1.77
CA SER A 123 20.47 -16.58 1.04
C SER A 123 20.47 -15.05 1.21
N GLN A 124 21.65 -14.43 1.03
CA GLN A 124 21.81 -12.98 1.04
C GLN A 124 21.98 -12.46 -0.39
N VAL A 125 21.39 -11.32 -0.72
CA VAL A 125 21.31 -10.83 -2.10
C VAL A 125 22.67 -10.52 -2.70
N TYR A 126 23.60 -9.87 -1.96
CA TYR A 126 24.95 -9.54 -2.47
C TYR A 126 25.83 -10.78 -2.66
N PRO A 127 26.01 -11.68 -1.70
CA PRO A 127 26.72 -12.94 -1.91
C PRO A 127 26.13 -13.76 -3.06
N THR A 128 24.80 -13.87 -3.15
CA THR A 128 24.12 -14.57 -4.25
C THR A 128 24.51 -13.97 -5.61
N ALA A 129 24.40 -12.66 -5.78
CA ALA A 129 24.70 -11.99 -7.03
C ALA A 129 26.20 -12.12 -7.42
N VAL A 130 27.12 -12.05 -6.46
CA VAL A 130 28.58 -12.19 -6.70
C VAL A 130 28.93 -13.61 -7.14
N ILE A 131 28.44 -14.63 -6.44
CA ILE A 131 28.76 -16.03 -6.77
C ILE A 131 28.10 -16.44 -8.09
N MET A 132 26.84 -15.98 -8.35
CA MET A 132 26.20 -16.22 -9.65
C MET A 132 27.00 -15.60 -10.80
N ASN A 133 27.53 -14.40 -10.64
CA ASN A 133 28.39 -13.80 -11.64
C ASN A 133 29.66 -14.63 -11.88
N ALA A 134 30.28 -15.17 -10.82
CA ALA A 134 31.43 -16.05 -10.93
C ALA A 134 31.08 -17.33 -11.70
N LEU A 135 30.00 -18.03 -11.33
CA LEU A 135 29.58 -19.25 -12.03
C LEU A 135 29.15 -18.96 -13.49
N GLN A 136 28.52 -17.85 -13.76
CA GLN A 136 28.16 -17.42 -15.12
C GLN A 136 29.42 -17.18 -15.99
N ALA A 137 30.52 -16.69 -15.39
CA ALA A 137 31.78 -16.46 -16.11
C ALA A 137 32.44 -17.78 -16.53
N HIS A 138 32.31 -18.84 -15.74
CA HIS A 138 32.83 -20.18 -16.00
C HIS A 138 31.96 -21.00 -16.96
N ALA A 139 30.66 -20.65 -17.08
CA ALA A 139 29.72 -21.41 -17.89
C ALA A 139 29.89 -21.18 -19.40
N LYS A 140 30.01 -22.26 -20.20
CA LYS A 140 30.03 -22.18 -21.67
C LYS A 140 28.70 -21.67 -22.24
N VAL A 141 27.59 -22.16 -21.72
CA VAL A 141 26.24 -21.73 -22.03
C VAL A 141 25.69 -21.01 -20.80
N PRO A 142 25.05 -19.83 -20.93
CA PRO A 142 24.53 -19.11 -19.78
C PRO A 142 23.67 -19.98 -18.87
N LEU A 143 23.79 -19.82 -17.54
CA LEU A 143 23.01 -20.55 -16.54
C LEU A 143 21.64 -19.91 -16.36
N LEU A 144 20.59 -20.73 -16.22
CA LEU A 144 19.29 -20.32 -15.67
C LEU A 144 19.34 -20.42 -14.16
N ILE A 145 19.01 -19.36 -13.47
CA ILE A 145 18.89 -19.36 -12.01
C ILE A 145 17.39 -19.27 -11.67
N ALA A 146 16.91 -20.23 -10.90
CA ALA A 146 15.53 -20.33 -10.48
C ALA A 146 15.39 -20.18 -8.97
N ALA A 147 14.21 -19.83 -8.49
CA ALA A 147 13.85 -19.82 -7.08
C ALA A 147 12.33 -19.92 -6.89
N ASP A 148 11.92 -20.51 -5.74
CA ASP A 148 10.53 -20.44 -5.27
C ASP A 148 10.27 -19.08 -4.62
N PHE A 149 9.61 -18.20 -5.34
CA PHE A 149 9.18 -16.89 -4.87
C PHE A 149 7.65 -16.78 -4.85
N GLU A 150 6.98 -17.75 -4.21
CA GLU A 150 5.51 -17.82 -4.12
C GLU A 150 4.92 -16.61 -3.38
N SER A 151 5.60 -16.12 -2.36
CA SER A 151 5.26 -14.90 -1.62
C SER A 151 6.36 -13.84 -1.67
N GLY A 152 7.02 -13.70 -2.83
CA GLY A 152 8.07 -12.73 -3.05
C GLY A 152 9.49 -13.26 -2.83
N THR A 153 10.46 -12.41 -3.15
CA THR A 153 11.89 -12.78 -3.08
C THR A 153 12.38 -13.03 -1.66
N GLY A 154 11.71 -12.44 -0.66
CA GLY A 154 11.98 -12.66 0.75
C GLY A 154 11.79 -14.10 1.24
N MET A 155 11.17 -14.99 0.45
CA MET A 155 11.15 -16.43 0.77
C MET A 155 12.54 -17.05 0.75
N ARG A 156 13.45 -16.56 -0.07
CA ARG A 156 14.80 -17.14 -0.27
C ARG A 156 15.95 -16.16 -0.03
N LEU A 157 15.68 -14.85 -0.05
CA LEU A 157 16.67 -13.78 0.12
C LEU A 157 16.27 -12.91 1.33
N ASP A 158 17.16 -12.75 2.32
CA ASP A 158 16.85 -12.05 3.57
C ASP A 158 16.42 -10.61 3.37
N GLU A 159 17.02 -9.92 2.39
CA GLU A 159 16.71 -8.51 2.12
C GLU A 159 15.54 -8.32 1.13
N GLY A 160 14.92 -9.43 0.69
CA GLY A 160 13.83 -9.42 -0.28
C GLY A 160 12.47 -9.06 0.30
N THR A 161 11.59 -8.62 -0.57
CA THR A 161 10.21 -8.30 -0.18
C THR A 161 9.43 -9.58 0.14
N ASN A 162 8.79 -9.61 1.31
CA ASN A 162 7.86 -10.66 1.72
C ASN A 162 6.42 -10.17 1.54
N PHE A 163 5.70 -10.77 0.62
CA PHE A 163 4.27 -10.60 0.43
C PHE A 163 3.49 -11.62 1.30
N PRO A 164 2.18 -11.39 1.54
CA PRO A 164 1.33 -12.42 2.13
C PRO A 164 1.28 -13.68 1.25
N SER A 165 0.92 -14.82 1.85
CA SER A 165 0.70 -16.08 1.11
C SER A 165 -0.45 -15.95 0.10
N ALA A 166 -0.48 -16.83 -0.90
CA ALA A 166 -1.49 -16.79 -1.97
C ALA A 166 -2.93 -16.78 -1.44
N MET A 167 -3.24 -17.54 -0.38
CA MET A 167 -4.58 -17.54 0.22
C MET A 167 -4.97 -16.20 0.83
N ALA A 168 -4.04 -15.46 1.45
CA ALA A 168 -4.30 -14.12 1.95
C ALA A 168 -4.55 -13.14 0.79
N ILE A 169 -3.86 -13.30 -0.34
CA ILE A 169 -4.13 -12.54 -1.57
C ILE A 169 -5.52 -12.90 -2.12
N GLY A 170 -5.88 -14.19 -2.13
CA GLY A 170 -7.20 -14.69 -2.52
C GLY A 170 -8.32 -14.09 -1.67
N ALA A 171 -8.11 -13.94 -0.36
CA ALA A 171 -9.05 -13.34 0.58
C ALA A 171 -9.40 -11.88 0.26
N THR A 172 -8.55 -11.15 -0.47
CA THR A 172 -8.84 -9.79 -0.94
C THR A 172 -9.92 -9.73 -2.01
N GLY A 173 -10.15 -10.81 -2.73
CA GLY A 173 -11.08 -10.88 -3.87
C GLY A 173 -10.62 -10.11 -5.12
N ASP A 174 -9.42 -9.52 -5.14
CA ASP A 174 -8.91 -8.69 -6.23
C ASP A 174 -7.68 -9.32 -6.93
N PRO A 175 -7.85 -9.99 -8.08
CA PRO A 175 -6.73 -10.63 -8.80
C PRO A 175 -5.63 -9.66 -9.26
N LYS A 176 -5.90 -8.35 -9.36
CA LYS A 176 -4.89 -7.36 -9.73
C LYS A 176 -3.75 -7.29 -8.71
N LEU A 177 -4.01 -7.65 -7.46
CA LEU A 177 -2.99 -7.69 -6.42
C LEU A 177 -1.98 -8.82 -6.66
N ALA A 178 -2.42 -9.96 -7.19
CA ALA A 178 -1.52 -11.02 -7.62
C ALA A 178 -0.58 -10.57 -8.76
N TYR A 179 -1.05 -9.69 -9.67
CA TYR A 179 -0.19 -9.07 -10.68
C TYR A 179 0.92 -8.22 -10.03
N ILE A 180 0.60 -7.45 -8.98
CA ILE A 180 1.58 -6.62 -8.26
C ILE A 180 2.65 -7.51 -7.63
N VAL A 181 2.25 -8.59 -6.93
CA VAL A 181 3.18 -9.54 -6.33
C VAL A 181 4.12 -10.14 -7.37
N GLY A 182 3.57 -10.66 -8.48
CA GLY A 182 4.37 -11.23 -9.57
C GLY A 182 5.33 -10.22 -10.21
N LYS A 183 4.86 -8.99 -10.43
CA LYS A 183 5.65 -7.89 -11.01
C LYS A 183 6.84 -7.51 -10.12
N ASP A 184 6.58 -7.23 -8.84
CA ASP A 184 7.60 -6.73 -7.93
C ASP A 184 8.61 -7.84 -7.62
N SER A 185 8.14 -9.09 -7.46
CA SER A 185 9.02 -10.27 -7.35
C SER A 185 9.92 -10.44 -8.58
N ALA A 186 9.40 -10.23 -9.79
CA ALA A 186 10.19 -10.34 -11.01
C ALA A 186 11.27 -9.24 -11.10
N ILE A 187 10.96 -8.01 -10.71
CA ILE A 187 11.92 -6.90 -10.71
C ILE A 187 13.08 -7.21 -9.76
N GLU A 188 12.79 -7.61 -8.51
CA GLU A 188 13.80 -7.99 -7.52
C GLU A 188 14.59 -9.23 -7.96
N ALA A 189 13.92 -10.28 -8.42
CA ALA A 189 14.55 -11.50 -8.91
C ALA A 189 15.57 -11.20 -10.01
N ARG A 190 15.16 -10.42 -11.03
CA ARG A 190 16.04 -10.04 -12.14
C ARG A 190 17.21 -9.18 -11.69
N ALA A 191 17.03 -8.31 -10.72
CA ALA A 191 18.11 -7.53 -10.14
C ALA A 191 19.14 -8.40 -9.39
N ALA A 192 18.69 -9.44 -8.67
CA ALA A 192 19.54 -10.39 -7.95
C ALA A 192 20.16 -11.48 -8.83
N GLY A 193 19.81 -11.53 -10.13
CA GLY A 193 20.31 -12.55 -11.06
C GLY A 193 19.49 -13.83 -11.10
N VAL A 194 18.30 -13.84 -10.48
CA VAL A 194 17.31 -14.91 -10.63
C VAL A 194 16.47 -14.65 -11.88
N HIS A 195 16.32 -15.64 -12.71
CA HIS A 195 15.72 -15.53 -14.05
C HIS A 195 14.35 -16.19 -14.14
N TRP A 196 14.10 -17.15 -13.25
CA TRP A 196 12.98 -18.06 -13.32
C TRP A 196 12.34 -18.23 -11.95
N ILE A 197 11.07 -17.91 -11.86
CA ILE A 197 10.30 -17.93 -10.62
C ILE A 197 9.39 -19.17 -10.64
N PHE A 198 9.57 -20.08 -9.68
CA PHE A 198 8.71 -21.25 -9.49
C PHE A 198 7.46 -20.87 -8.69
N ALA A 199 6.63 -20.05 -9.32
CA ALA A 199 5.33 -19.60 -8.86
C ALA A 199 4.51 -19.09 -10.08
N PRO A 200 3.18 -19.05 -9.93
CA PRO A 200 2.36 -19.33 -8.74
C PRO A 200 2.02 -20.81 -8.55
N ASP A 201 1.58 -21.17 -7.33
CA ASP A 201 0.81 -22.37 -7.12
C ASP A 201 -0.56 -22.19 -7.80
N ALA A 202 -0.85 -23.05 -8.76
CA ALA A 202 -2.11 -23.07 -9.51
C ALA A 202 -3.06 -24.18 -9.01
N ASP A 203 -2.72 -24.78 -7.86
CA ASP A 203 -3.49 -25.82 -7.21
C ASP A 203 -4.81 -25.26 -6.64
N VAL A 204 -5.87 -26.07 -6.69
CA VAL A 204 -7.18 -25.76 -6.12
C VAL A 204 -7.26 -26.41 -4.73
N ASN A 205 -7.36 -25.63 -3.65
CA ASN A 205 -7.32 -26.20 -2.29
C ASN A 205 -8.73 -26.53 -1.79
N ASP A 206 -9.33 -27.57 -2.30
CA ASP A 206 -10.68 -28.05 -1.97
C ASP A 206 -10.70 -29.14 -0.89
N ASN A 207 -9.55 -29.69 -0.50
CA ASN A 207 -9.42 -30.65 0.60
C ASN A 207 -8.86 -29.98 1.88
N PRO A 208 -9.69 -29.82 2.93
CA PRO A 208 -9.22 -29.23 4.22
C PRO A 208 -8.09 -30.03 4.90
N ALA A 209 -7.95 -31.31 4.58
CA ALA A 209 -6.92 -32.19 5.15
C ALA A 209 -5.57 -32.08 4.42
N ASN A 210 -5.48 -31.30 3.35
CA ASN A 210 -4.23 -31.13 2.58
C ASN A 210 -3.11 -30.55 3.45
N PRO A 211 -1.99 -31.26 3.63
CA PRO A 211 -0.94 -30.84 4.55
C PRO A 211 0.08 -29.89 3.93
N ILE A 212 0.10 -29.70 2.60
CA ILE A 212 1.20 -29.02 1.90
C ILE A 212 0.76 -27.86 0.99
N ILE A 213 -0.42 -27.89 0.41
CA ILE A 213 -0.95 -26.79 -0.40
C ILE A 213 -1.55 -25.73 0.51
N ASN A 214 -2.71 -25.97 1.10
CA ASN A 214 -3.31 -25.10 2.11
C ASN A 214 -3.21 -23.60 1.73
N ILE A 215 -2.49 -22.78 2.52
CA ILE A 215 -2.33 -21.32 2.28
C ILE A 215 -1.50 -20.95 1.04
N ARG A 216 -0.85 -21.90 0.38
CA ARG A 216 -0.11 -21.69 -0.87
C ARG A 216 -1.03 -21.53 -2.08
N ALA A 217 -2.26 -22.07 -2.04
CA ALA A 217 -3.29 -21.86 -3.06
C ALA A 217 -4.07 -20.56 -2.81
N PHE A 218 -4.59 -19.94 -3.87
CA PHE A 218 -5.45 -18.74 -3.76
C PHE A 218 -6.84 -19.03 -3.18
N GLY A 219 -7.27 -20.29 -3.14
CA GLY A 219 -8.55 -20.72 -2.61
C GLY A 219 -9.01 -22.08 -3.15
N GLU A 220 -10.32 -22.39 -2.99
CA GLU A 220 -10.97 -23.64 -3.41
C GLU A 220 -11.78 -23.49 -4.72
N ASP A 221 -11.95 -22.27 -5.26
CA ASP A 221 -12.72 -22.07 -6.48
C ASP A 221 -11.79 -22.10 -7.71
N PRO A 222 -11.90 -23.09 -8.60
CA PRO A 222 -10.97 -23.24 -9.72
C PRO A 222 -10.95 -22.03 -10.66
N SER A 223 -12.09 -21.33 -10.83
CA SER A 223 -12.15 -20.14 -11.69
C SER A 223 -11.45 -18.95 -11.03
N LYS A 224 -11.58 -18.79 -9.72
CA LYS A 224 -10.88 -17.73 -8.97
C LYS A 224 -9.38 -18.00 -8.90
N VAL A 225 -8.98 -19.23 -8.61
CA VAL A 225 -7.57 -19.65 -8.66
C VAL A 225 -6.98 -19.34 -10.05
N ALA A 226 -7.71 -19.65 -11.14
CA ALA A 226 -7.29 -19.32 -12.49
C ALA A 226 -7.12 -17.81 -12.72
N ASP A 227 -8.05 -16.98 -12.23
CA ASP A 227 -7.96 -15.51 -12.32
C ASP A 227 -6.71 -14.98 -11.62
N PHE A 228 -6.48 -15.39 -10.36
CA PHE A 228 -5.31 -14.95 -9.58
C PHE A 228 -4.00 -15.46 -10.17
N ALA A 229 -3.91 -16.75 -10.49
CA ALA A 229 -2.72 -17.35 -11.09
C ALA A 229 -2.35 -16.69 -12.42
N THR A 230 -3.34 -16.40 -13.27
CA THR A 230 -3.14 -15.69 -14.55
C THR A 230 -2.54 -14.31 -14.33
N GLN A 231 -3.04 -13.54 -13.38
CA GLN A 231 -2.51 -12.20 -13.09
C GLN A 231 -1.09 -12.27 -12.49
N PHE A 232 -0.82 -13.21 -11.60
CA PHE A 232 0.52 -13.42 -11.05
C PHE A 232 1.53 -13.78 -12.16
N ILE A 233 1.18 -14.72 -13.04
CA ILE A 233 1.99 -15.09 -14.22
C ILE A 233 2.27 -13.89 -15.09
N ARG A 234 1.25 -13.07 -15.40
CA ARG A 234 1.43 -11.87 -16.21
C ARG A 234 2.36 -10.85 -15.52
N GLY A 235 2.23 -10.68 -14.22
CA GLY A 235 3.13 -9.84 -13.43
C GLY A 235 4.59 -10.25 -13.62
N ILE A 236 4.89 -11.55 -13.57
CA ILE A 236 6.24 -12.08 -13.77
C ILE A 236 6.71 -11.91 -15.23
N GLU A 237 5.92 -12.40 -16.19
CA GLU A 237 6.32 -12.49 -17.60
C GLU A 237 6.50 -11.12 -18.26
N GLU A 238 5.63 -10.16 -17.93
CA GLU A 238 5.69 -8.79 -18.45
C GLU A 238 6.88 -8.01 -17.87
N ASN A 239 7.46 -8.46 -16.74
CA ASN A 239 8.62 -7.82 -16.09
C ASN A 239 9.92 -8.61 -16.24
N GLY A 240 9.97 -9.51 -17.22
CA GLY A 240 11.21 -10.07 -17.75
C GLY A 240 11.79 -11.26 -17.00
N ALA A 241 11.01 -11.95 -16.16
CA ALA A 241 11.32 -13.27 -15.60
C ALA A 241 10.44 -14.36 -16.23
N LEU A 242 10.75 -15.64 -15.99
CA LEU A 242 9.92 -16.75 -16.39
C LEU A 242 9.03 -17.15 -15.21
N ALA A 243 7.75 -17.39 -15.45
CA ALA A 243 6.80 -17.92 -14.48
C ALA A 243 6.63 -19.44 -14.61
N THR A 244 6.21 -20.08 -13.52
CA THR A 244 5.91 -21.53 -13.48
C THR A 244 4.58 -21.78 -12.80
N ALA A 245 3.62 -22.37 -13.52
CA ALA A 245 2.41 -22.91 -12.88
C ALA A 245 2.69 -24.30 -12.28
N LYS A 246 2.31 -24.50 -11.02
CA LYS A 246 2.57 -25.76 -10.27
C LYS A 246 1.41 -26.09 -9.33
N HIS A 247 1.18 -27.34 -8.98
CA HIS A 247 1.88 -28.57 -9.29
C HIS A 247 1.00 -29.48 -10.20
N PHE A 248 1.26 -29.42 -11.49
CA PHE A 248 0.46 -30.12 -12.49
C PHE A 248 0.36 -31.65 -12.23
N PRO A 249 -0.82 -32.32 -12.37
CA PRO A 249 -2.08 -31.78 -12.88
C PRO A 249 -2.99 -31.15 -11.81
N GLY A 250 -2.58 -31.03 -10.57
CA GLY A 250 -3.26 -30.47 -9.40
C GLY A 250 -2.89 -31.25 -8.15
N HIS A 251 -2.50 -30.54 -7.09
CA HIS A 251 -2.06 -31.09 -5.80
C HIS A 251 -3.05 -30.78 -4.67
N GLY A 252 -4.19 -30.14 -5.00
CA GLY A 252 -5.11 -29.59 -3.99
C GLY A 252 -5.90 -30.66 -3.23
N ASP A 253 -6.34 -31.74 -3.88
CA ASP A 253 -7.15 -32.81 -3.26
C ASP A 253 -6.33 -34.03 -2.85
N VAL A 254 -5.27 -33.82 -2.04
CA VAL A 254 -4.52 -34.93 -1.45
C VAL A 254 -4.43 -34.82 0.07
N THR A 255 -4.25 -35.94 0.75
CA THR A 255 -4.15 -36.05 2.21
C THR A 255 -2.73 -36.36 2.72
N ALA A 256 -1.77 -36.54 1.80
CA ALA A 256 -0.38 -36.88 2.12
C ALA A 256 0.59 -35.86 1.52
N ASP A 257 1.73 -35.66 2.18
CA ASP A 257 2.80 -34.76 1.76
C ASP A 257 3.72 -35.48 0.77
N SER A 258 3.84 -34.95 -0.46
CA SER A 258 4.70 -35.47 -1.53
C SER A 258 6.19 -35.44 -1.19
N HIS A 259 6.62 -34.65 -0.20
CA HIS A 259 7.98 -34.69 0.34
C HIS A 259 8.27 -35.96 1.14
N LEU A 260 7.26 -36.63 1.66
CA LEU A 260 7.40 -37.84 2.48
C LEU A 260 7.09 -39.12 1.71
N SER A 261 6.07 -39.11 0.87
CA SER A 261 5.60 -40.26 0.13
C SER A 261 4.91 -39.87 -1.17
N LEU A 262 4.52 -40.80 -2.01
CA LEU A 262 3.72 -40.53 -3.21
C LEU A 262 2.23 -40.41 -2.84
N PRO A 263 1.64 -39.20 -2.81
CA PRO A 263 0.21 -39.02 -2.60
C PRO A 263 -0.57 -39.41 -3.87
N VAL A 264 -1.82 -39.83 -3.68
CA VAL A 264 -2.71 -40.19 -4.78
C VAL A 264 -3.86 -39.21 -4.86
N VAL A 265 -4.06 -38.61 -6.03
CA VAL A 265 -5.22 -37.75 -6.33
C VAL A 265 -6.41 -38.69 -6.58
N PRO A 266 -7.50 -38.58 -5.80
CA PRO A 266 -8.62 -39.54 -5.88
C PRO A 266 -9.56 -39.25 -7.04
N ASP A 267 -9.50 -38.07 -7.65
CA ASP A 267 -10.41 -37.56 -8.65
C ASP A 267 -10.48 -38.41 -9.91
N ASP A 268 -11.66 -38.51 -10.46
CA ASP A 268 -11.84 -39.03 -11.80
C ASP A 268 -11.49 -37.99 -12.88
N ARG A 269 -11.50 -38.39 -14.15
CA ARG A 269 -11.14 -37.51 -15.27
C ARG A 269 -12.07 -36.32 -15.40
N GLU A 270 -13.35 -36.46 -15.11
CA GLU A 270 -14.34 -35.38 -15.22
C GLU A 270 -14.16 -34.36 -14.13
N GLU A 271 -13.86 -34.80 -12.91
CA GLU A 271 -13.55 -33.91 -11.77
C GLU A 271 -12.26 -33.14 -11.99
N LEU A 272 -11.17 -33.80 -12.44
CA LEU A 272 -9.92 -33.11 -12.81
C LEU A 272 -10.14 -32.04 -13.87
N GLU A 273 -10.97 -32.27 -14.88
CA GLU A 273 -11.28 -31.27 -15.93
C GLU A 273 -12.09 -30.10 -15.40
N LYS A 274 -12.95 -30.32 -14.41
CA LYS A 274 -13.77 -29.25 -13.81
C LYS A 274 -13.04 -28.41 -12.75
N ASN A 275 -12.10 -29.01 -12.03
CA ASN A 275 -11.40 -28.41 -10.91
C ASN A 275 -9.93 -28.18 -11.22
N GLU A 276 -9.11 -29.22 -11.10
CA GLU A 276 -7.66 -29.13 -11.06
C GLU A 276 -7.03 -28.57 -12.33
N LEU A 277 -7.54 -28.95 -13.51
CA LEU A 277 -6.98 -28.54 -14.80
C LEU A 277 -7.40 -27.14 -15.24
N VAL A 278 -8.42 -26.52 -14.62
CA VAL A 278 -8.93 -25.20 -15.00
C VAL A 278 -7.86 -24.11 -14.87
N PRO A 279 -7.14 -23.95 -13.74
CA PRO A 279 -6.09 -22.97 -13.60
C PRO A 279 -4.91 -23.19 -14.55
N PHE A 280 -4.54 -24.44 -14.83
CA PHE A 280 -3.45 -24.76 -15.77
C PHE A 280 -3.81 -24.42 -17.22
N ARG A 281 -5.05 -24.68 -17.65
CA ARG A 281 -5.54 -24.24 -18.97
C ARG A 281 -5.52 -22.72 -19.10
N ALA A 282 -5.90 -22.01 -18.04
CA ALA A 282 -5.83 -20.54 -17.99
C ALA A 282 -4.37 -20.04 -18.03
N ALA A 283 -3.47 -20.65 -17.27
CA ALA A 283 -2.04 -20.34 -17.26
C ALA A 283 -1.40 -20.52 -18.66
N ILE A 284 -1.71 -21.62 -19.35
CA ILE A 284 -1.26 -21.87 -20.73
C ILE A 284 -1.79 -20.80 -21.68
N SER A 285 -3.07 -20.45 -21.55
CA SER A 285 -3.70 -19.40 -22.36
C SER A 285 -3.09 -18.02 -22.09
N ALA A 286 -2.65 -17.75 -20.87
CA ALA A 286 -1.94 -16.53 -20.46
C ALA A 286 -0.49 -16.49 -20.97
N GLY A 287 0.04 -17.62 -21.47
CA GLY A 287 1.39 -17.70 -22.03
C GLY A 287 2.48 -17.98 -20.99
N VAL A 288 2.16 -18.74 -19.94
CA VAL A 288 3.12 -19.17 -18.92
C VAL A 288 4.35 -19.84 -19.57
N SER A 289 5.54 -19.48 -19.09
CA SER A 289 6.82 -19.98 -19.63
C SER A 289 7.10 -21.42 -19.27
N SER A 290 6.64 -21.88 -18.10
CA SER A 290 6.87 -23.25 -17.68
C SER A 290 5.73 -23.81 -16.84
N ILE A 291 5.65 -25.15 -16.80
CA ILE A 291 4.78 -25.92 -15.93
C ILE A 291 5.63 -26.93 -15.16
N MET A 292 5.36 -27.06 -13.86
CA MET A 292 6.01 -28.01 -12.97
C MET A 292 5.00 -29.10 -12.60
N PRO A 293 5.19 -30.36 -13.06
CA PRO A 293 4.39 -31.48 -12.58
C PRO A 293 4.82 -31.88 -11.17
N GLY A 294 3.85 -32.14 -10.30
CA GLY A 294 4.08 -32.65 -8.95
C GLY A 294 4.41 -34.17 -8.95
N HIS A 295 4.94 -34.62 -7.80
CA HIS A 295 5.13 -36.08 -7.56
C HIS A 295 3.83 -36.66 -7.01
N LEU A 296 2.88 -36.95 -7.90
CA LEU A 296 1.51 -37.35 -7.62
C LEU A 296 1.16 -38.63 -8.39
N GLY A 297 0.55 -39.62 -7.72
CA GLY A 297 -0.16 -40.70 -8.39
C GLY A 297 -1.52 -40.22 -8.86
N VAL A 298 -1.84 -40.35 -10.16
CA VAL A 298 -3.11 -39.86 -10.73
C VAL A 298 -3.74 -40.99 -11.57
N PRO A 299 -4.45 -41.92 -10.94
CA PRO A 299 -5.00 -43.13 -11.61
C PRO A 299 -5.91 -42.82 -12.80
N ALA A 300 -6.61 -41.67 -12.76
CA ALA A 300 -7.48 -41.22 -13.86
C ALA A 300 -6.72 -40.83 -15.14
N LEU A 301 -5.39 -40.57 -15.06
CA LEU A 301 -4.54 -40.14 -16.18
C LEU A 301 -3.40 -41.11 -16.47
N GLU A 302 -2.91 -41.81 -15.45
CA GLU A 302 -1.86 -42.81 -15.51
C GLU A 302 -2.37 -44.07 -14.79
N PRO A 303 -2.68 -45.17 -15.51
CA PRO A 303 -3.28 -46.38 -14.90
C PRO A 303 -2.42 -47.02 -13.81
N ASP A 304 -1.11 -46.91 -13.87
CA ASP A 304 -0.20 -47.30 -12.79
C ASP A 304 -0.01 -46.13 -11.79
N ALA A 305 -0.82 -46.13 -10.75
CA ALA A 305 -0.79 -45.14 -9.70
C ALA A 305 0.58 -45.01 -8.97
N ALA A 306 1.47 -45.98 -9.12
CA ALA A 306 2.83 -45.96 -8.59
C ALA A 306 3.80 -45.14 -9.47
N VAL A 307 3.39 -44.68 -10.66
CA VAL A 307 4.17 -43.79 -11.51
C VAL A 307 3.80 -42.35 -11.21
N PRO A 308 4.73 -41.53 -10.64
CA PRO A 308 4.46 -40.12 -10.38
C PRO A 308 4.14 -39.34 -11.65
N ALA A 309 3.23 -38.35 -11.59
CA ALA A 309 2.86 -37.48 -12.72
C ALA A 309 4.09 -36.86 -13.40
N SER A 310 5.09 -36.47 -12.61
CA SER A 310 6.38 -35.94 -13.09
C SER A 310 7.21 -36.93 -13.91
N LEU A 311 6.89 -38.24 -13.85
CA LEU A 311 7.56 -39.34 -14.57
C LEU A 311 6.62 -40.08 -15.54
N SER A 312 5.39 -39.61 -15.72
CA SER A 312 4.37 -40.21 -16.57
C SER A 312 4.38 -39.62 -17.99
N HIS A 313 4.58 -40.49 -18.99
CA HIS A 313 4.48 -40.06 -20.40
C HIS A 313 3.03 -39.67 -20.77
N SER A 314 2.03 -40.42 -20.24
CA SER A 314 0.61 -40.13 -20.47
C SER A 314 0.25 -38.70 -20.01
N ILE A 315 0.84 -38.24 -18.88
CA ILE A 315 0.55 -36.93 -18.31
C ILE A 315 1.37 -35.86 -18.99
N LEU A 316 2.72 -35.97 -19.07
CA LEU A 316 3.57 -34.90 -19.57
C LEU A 316 3.50 -34.75 -21.09
N THR A 317 3.51 -35.86 -21.81
CA THR A 317 3.45 -35.82 -23.28
C THR A 317 1.98 -35.88 -23.73
N GLY A 318 1.24 -36.86 -23.31
CA GLY A 318 -0.15 -37.10 -23.75
C GLY A 318 -1.06 -35.90 -23.38
N LEU A 319 -1.25 -35.64 -22.10
CA LEU A 319 -2.16 -34.58 -21.67
C LEU A 319 -1.55 -33.19 -21.89
N LEU A 320 -0.38 -32.90 -21.30
CA LEU A 320 0.13 -31.52 -21.28
C LEU A 320 0.63 -31.02 -22.66
N ARG A 321 1.43 -31.85 -23.39
CA ARG A 321 1.96 -31.47 -24.70
C ARG A 321 0.93 -31.62 -25.81
N ASP A 322 0.27 -32.79 -25.87
CA ASP A 322 -0.51 -33.16 -27.04
C ASP A 322 -1.98 -32.73 -26.95
N GLU A 323 -2.60 -32.81 -25.78
CA GLU A 323 -3.99 -32.38 -25.59
C GLU A 323 -4.07 -30.89 -25.28
N MET A 324 -3.37 -30.40 -24.22
CA MET A 324 -3.42 -29.01 -23.79
C MET A 324 -2.52 -28.08 -24.64
N LYS A 325 -1.73 -28.61 -25.57
CA LYS A 325 -0.88 -27.88 -26.52
C LYS A 325 0.18 -26.98 -25.87
N PHE A 326 0.62 -27.29 -24.66
CA PHE A 326 1.68 -26.53 -24.00
C PHE A 326 3.01 -26.64 -24.76
N ARG A 327 3.70 -25.50 -24.98
CA ARG A 327 4.95 -25.41 -25.76
C ARG A 327 6.14 -24.85 -24.96
N GLY A 328 5.91 -24.44 -23.71
CA GLY A 328 6.94 -23.94 -22.80
C GLY A 328 7.81 -25.04 -22.20
N LEU A 329 8.58 -24.71 -21.16
CA LEU A 329 9.41 -25.66 -20.43
C LEU A 329 8.58 -26.53 -19.49
N ILE A 330 8.89 -27.82 -19.43
CA ILE A 330 8.41 -28.71 -18.37
C ILE A 330 9.63 -28.96 -17.45
N VAL A 331 9.51 -28.54 -16.20
CA VAL A 331 10.52 -28.76 -15.15
C VAL A 331 9.92 -29.68 -14.11
N THR A 332 10.60 -30.73 -13.69
CA THR A 332 10.09 -31.60 -12.61
C THR A 332 9.98 -30.84 -11.30
N ASP A 333 9.15 -31.30 -10.39
CA ASP A 333 9.32 -30.97 -8.98
C ASP A 333 10.67 -31.52 -8.48
N ALA A 334 11.08 -31.15 -7.25
CA ALA A 334 12.39 -31.47 -6.71
C ALA A 334 12.59 -33.00 -6.60
N MET A 335 13.58 -33.52 -7.31
CA MET A 335 13.79 -34.99 -7.45
C MET A 335 14.40 -35.64 -6.20
N ASP A 336 14.72 -34.90 -5.17
CA ASP A 336 15.13 -35.38 -3.84
C ASP A 336 13.95 -35.67 -2.91
N MET A 337 12.70 -35.38 -3.32
CA MET A 337 11.49 -35.63 -2.57
C MET A 337 11.15 -37.15 -2.44
N GLY A 338 10.53 -37.51 -1.31
CA GLY A 338 10.18 -38.89 -0.97
C GLY A 338 9.28 -39.58 -2.00
N GLY A 339 8.39 -38.82 -2.68
CA GLY A 339 7.54 -39.32 -3.75
C GLY A 339 8.28 -39.93 -4.96
N VAL A 340 9.59 -39.66 -5.12
CA VAL A 340 10.45 -40.22 -6.16
C VAL A 340 11.58 -41.06 -5.60
N THR A 341 12.29 -40.57 -4.58
CA THR A 341 13.51 -41.22 -4.06
C THR A 341 13.23 -42.56 -3.40
N SER A 342 12.02 -42.79 -2.93
CA SER A 342 11.56 -44.08 -2.42
C SER A 342 11.33 -45.12 -3.53
N LEU A 343 11.18 -44.67 -4.79
CA LEU A 343 10.81 -45.55 -5.92
C LEU A 343 11.99 -45.81 -6.88
N TYR A 344 12.86 -44.80 -7.11
CA TYR A 344 13.87 -44.84 -8.16
C TYR A 344 15.23 -44.31 -7.70
N SER A 345 16.31 -44.92 -8.25
CA SER A 345 17.64 -44.32 -8.09
C SER A 345 17.75 -43.00 -8.83
N PRO A 346 18.68 -42.09 -8.44
CA PRO A 346 18.81 -40.75 -9.06
C PRO A 346 18.98 -40.79 -10.59
N GLY A 347 19.79 -41.78 -11.11
CA GLY A 347 19.98 -41.94 -12.54
C GLY A 347 18.74 -42.42 -13.28
N GLU A 348 18.02 -43.39 -12.72
CA GLU A 348 16.78 -43.92 -13.33
C GLU A 348 15.64 -42.88 -13.27
N ALA A 349 15.52 -42.15 -12.15
CA ALA A 349 14.54 -41.09 -12.01
C ALA A 349 14.75 -39.98 -13.08
N ALA A 350 15.99 -39.52 -13.28
CA ALA A 350 16.32 -38.56 -14.31
C ALA A 350 15.98 -39.02 -15.71
N VAL A 351 16.28 -40.31 -16.03
CA VAL A 351 15.96 -40.90 -17.34
C VAL A 351 14.46 -40.92 -17.55
N ARG A 352 13.67 -41.44 -16.58
CA ARG A 352 12.20 -41.50 -16.66
C ARG A 352 11.55 -40.13 -16.84
N ALA A 353 12.03 -39.10 -16.11
CA ALA A 353 11.55 -37.75 -16.27
C ALA A 353 11.70 -37.25 -17.72
N VAL A 354 12.90 -37.46 -18.31
CA VAL A 354 13.16 -37.06 -19.69
C VAL A 354 12.38 -37.89 -20.69
N GLU A 355 12.23 -39.20 -20.49
CA GLU A 355 11.37 -40.04 -21.31
C GLU A 355 9.92 -39.63 -21.29
N ALA A 356 9.41 -39.27 -20.11
CA ALA A 356 8.04 -38.79 -19.92
C ALA A 356 7.76 -37.47 -20.65
N GLY A 357 8.76 -36.59 -20.82
CA GLY A 357 8.59 -35.34 -21.55
C GLY A 357 9.15 -34.14 -20.85
N ALA A 358 9.74 -34.28 -19.66
CA ALA A 358 10.37 -33.16 -18.93
C ALA A 358 11.58 -32.62 -19.70
N ASP A 359 11.75 -31.30 -19.68
CA ASP A 359 12.90 -30.60 -20.28
C ASP A 359 14.02 -30.38 -19.27
N ILE A 360 13.67 -30.24 -17.99
CA ILE A 360 14.62 -30.01 -16.89
C ILE A 360 14.29 -30.93 -15.72
N VAL A 361 15.33 -31.55 -15.17
CA VAL A 361 15.34 -32.37 -13.97
C VAL A 361 15.82 -31.48 -12.81
N LEU A 362 14.90 -31.08 -11.95
CA LEU A 362 15.16 -30.16 -10.86
C LEU A 362 15.72 -30.89 -9.65
N GLN A 363 16.75 -30.34 -9.04
CA GLN A 363 17.32 -30.78 -7.75
C GLN A 363 17.54 -32.30 -7.67
N PRO A 364 18.23 -32.89 -8.66
CA PRO A 364 18.57 -34.29 -8.54
C PRO A 364 19.47 -34.55 -7.32
N PRO A 365 19.16 -35.52 -6.45
CA PRO A 365 19.90 -35.71 -5.20
C PRO A 365 21.38 -36.09 -5.40
N ALA A 366 21.74 -36.57 -6.60
CA ALA A 366 23.11 -36.88 -7.04
C ALA A 366 23.28 -36.47 -8.50
N PRO A 367 23.65 -35.24 -8.82
CA PRO A 367 23.74 -34.73 -10.20
C PRO A 367 24.63 -35.58 -11.12
N ASP A 368 25.77 -36.05 -10.63
CA ASP A 368 26.72 -36.88 -11.39
C ASP A 368 26.05 -38.22 -11.77
N ALA A 369 25.33 -38.84 -10.84
CA ALA A 369 24.60 -40.09 -11.10
C ALA A 369 23.43 -39.88 -12.08
N ALA A 370 22.72 -38.75 -11.98
CA ALA A 370 21.69 -38.35 -12.93
C ALA A 370 22.28 -38.21 -14.36
N LEU A 371 23.39 -37.48 -14.49
CA LEU A 371 24.05 -37.26 -15.75
C LEU A 371 24.55 -38.61 -16.36
N ALA A 372 25.20 -39.44 -15.56
CA ALA A 372 25.64 -40.77 -15.98
C ALA A 372 24.48 -41.68 -16.45
N GLY A 373 23.32 -41.64 -15.74
CA GLY A 373 22.11 -42.32 -16.14
C GLY A 373 21.61 -41.86 -17.51
N LEU A 374 21.55 -40.56 -17.75
CA LEU A 374 21.14 -39.96 -19.03
C LEU A 374 22.12 -40.34 -20.16
N GLU A 375 23.44 -40.27 -19.91
CA GLU A 375 24.45 -40.70 -20.88
C GLU A 375 24.28 -42.18 -21.29
N ASN A 376 24.03 -43.06 -20.31
CA ASN A 376 23.81 -44.50 -20.56
C ASN A 376 22.52 -44.72 -21.33
N ALA A 377 21.46 -43.99 -21.04
CA ALA A 377 20.19 -44.08 -21.75
C ALA A 377 20.31 -43.62 -23.22
N VAL A 378 21.14 -42.62 -23.52
CA VAL A 378 21.44 -42.23 -24.91
C VAL A 378 22.27 -43.31 -25.59
N LYS A 379 23.33 -43.83 -24.94
CA LYS A 379 24.20 -44.88 -25.50
C LYS A 379 23.45 -46.14 -25.79
N SER A 380 22.47 -46.53 -24.96
CA SER A 380 21.64 -47.72 -25.16
C SER A 380 20.47 -47.51 -26.15
N GLY A 381 20.25 -46.26 -26.62
CA GLY A 381 19.16 -45.92 -27.52
C GLY A 381 17.80 -45.80 -26.83
N ARG A 382 17.75 -45.85 -25.48
CA ARG A 382 16.54 -45.62 -24.68
C ARG A 382 16.08 -44.16 -24.82
N LEU A 383 16.99 -43.18 -24.82
CA LEU A 383 16.72 -41.77 -25.13
C LEU A 383 17.28 -41.44 -26.53
N SER A 384 16.43 -40.88 -27.39
CA SER A 384 16.84 -40.45 -28.72
C SER A 384 17.55 -39.06 -28.69
N GLN A 385 18.56 -38.89 -29.55
CA GLN A 385 19.21 -37.59 -29.75
C GLN A 385 18.19 -36.50 -30.08
N LYS A 386 17.16 -36.82 -30.87
CA LYS A 386 16.09 -35.91 -31.24
C LYS A 386 15.34 -35.37 -29.99
N ARG A 387 15.01 -36.25 -29.06
CA ARG A 387 14.30 -35.93 -27.81
C ARG A 387 15.14 -34.96 -26.95
N ILE A 388 16.45 -35.23 -26.86
CA ILE A 388 17.38 -34.35 -26.14
C ILE A 388 17.48 -32.97 -26.83
N ASP A 389 17.65 -32.95 -28.16
CA ASP A 389 17.75 -31.68 -28.92
C ASP A 389 16.51 -30.81 -28.81
N GLU A 390 15.31 -31.42 -28.69
CA GLU A 390 14.04 -30.71 -28.48
C GLU A 390 14.03 -29.99 -27.12
N SER A 391 14.46 -30.65 -26.05
CA SER A 391 14.56 -30.02 -24.71
C SER A 391 15.61 -28.94 -24.68
N VAL A 392 16.81 -29.20 -25.16
CA VAL A 392 17.91 -28.21 -25.18
C VAL A 392 17.52 -26.97 -26.01
N ARG A 393 16.82 -27.15 -27.12
CA ARG A 393 16.31 -26.05 -27.94
C ARG A 393 15.36 -25.16 -27.13
N ARG A 394 14.40 -25.72 -26.37
CA ARG A 394 13.48 -24.95 -25.49
C ARG A 394 14.25 -24.22 -24.40
N ILE A 395 15.23 -24.85 -23.78
CA ILE A 395 16.09 -24.24 -22.75
C ILE A 395 16.88 -23.08 -23.34
N LEU A 396 17.50 -23.23 -24.50
CA LEU A 396 18.23 -22.16 -25.19
C LEU A 396 17.30 -21.03 -25.63
N GLN A 397 16.10 -21.33 -26.07
CA GLN A 397 15.07 -20.32 -26.39
C GLN A 397 14.70 -19.50 -25.16
N ALA A 398 14.52 -20.12 -24.00
CA ALA A 398 14.25 -19.45 -22.73
C ALA A 398 15.44 -18.52 -22.34
N LYS A 399 16.67 -19.02 -22.43
CA LYS A 399 17.90 -18.23 -22.18
C LYS A 399 17.99 -17.03 -23.12
N ALA A 400 17.74 -17.21 -24.42
CA ALA A 400 17.76 -16.13 -25.41
C ALA A 400 16.63 -15.12 -25.20
N ARG A 401 15.43 -15.57 -24.81
CA ARG A 401 14.30 -14.70 -24.46
C ARG A 401 14.63 -13.78 -23.29
N LEU A 402 15.33 -14.31 -22.29
CA LEU A 402 15.80 -13.55 -21.12
C LEU A 402 17.00 -12.63 -21.42
N GLY A 403 17.57 -12.69 -22.64
CA GLY A 403 18.73 -11.90 -23.07
C GLY A 403 20.06 -12.40 -22.51
N LEU A 404 20.11 -13.63 -21.97
CA LEU A 404 21.33 -14.20 -21.37
C LEU A 404 22.40 -14.50 -22.41
N ASP A 405 22.04 -14.62 -23.68
CA ASP A 405 22.95 -14.73 -24.81
C ASP A 405 23.79 -13.45 -25.04
N LYS A 406 23.34 -12.30 -24.53
CA LYS A 406 23.95 -10.98 -24.68
C LYS A 406 24.53 -10.46 -23.37
N ASN A 407 23.78 -10.59 -22.28
CA ASN A 407 24.21 -10.16 -20.95
C ASN A 407 23.71 -11.15 -19.91
N ARG A 408 24.61 -11.88 -19.27
CA ARG A 408 24.32 -12.90 -18.26
C ARG A 408 24.73 -12.50 -16.85
N LEU A 409 25.39 -11.33 -16.68
CA LEU A 409 25.92 -10.89 -15.40
C LEU A 409 25.00 -9.89 -14.72
N VAL A 410 24.92 -9.98 -13.41
CA VAL A 410 24.27 -8.99 -12.55
C VAL A 410 25.14 -7.74 -12.47
N ASP A 411 24.51 -6.57 -12.62
CA ASP A 411 25.14 -5.26 -12.38
C ASP A 411 25.10 -4.95 -10.86
N ILE A 412 26.11 -5.44 -10.13
CA ILE A 412 26.21 -5.30 -8.67
C ILE A 412 26.05 -3.84 -8.19
N PRO A 413 26.69 -2.83 -8.81
CA PRO A 413 26.49 -1.42 -8.43
C PRO A 413 25.06 -0.88 -8.52
N ARG A 414 24.20 -1.55 -9.29
CA ARG A 414 22.78 -1.14 -9.46
C ARG A 414 21.82 -1.94 -8.63
N LEU A 415 22.26 -2.97 -7.94
CA LEU A 415 21.41 -3.87 -7.18
C LEU A 415 20.51 -3.12 -6.19
N ASN A 416 21.07 -2.18 -5.43
CA ASN A 416 20.37 -1.37 -4.44
C ASN A 416 19.33 -0.37 -5.02
N ARG A 417 19.23 -0.26 -6.35
CA ARG A 417 18.25 0.62 -7.01
C ARG A 417 17.01 -0.13 -7.51
N ALA A 418 17.00 -1.45 -7.40
CA ALA A 418 15.92 -2.28 -7.90
C ALA A 418 15.49 -3.39 -6.93
N PHE A 419 16.20 -3.53 -5.80
CA PHE A 419 15.96 -4.55 -4.80
C PHE A 419 15.66 -3.92 -3.43
N GLY A 420 14.69 -4.46 -2.68
CA GLY A 420 14.32 -3.96 -1.35
C GLY A 420 13.76 -2.53 -1.37
N LEU A 421 13.04 -2.14 -2.41
CA LEU A 421 12.51 -0.78 -2.52
C LEU A 421 11.37 -0.56 -1.53
N PRO A 422 11.29 0.62 -0.87
CA PRO A 422 10.19 0.95 0.04
C PRO A 422 8.81 0.73 -0.56
N LYS A 423 8.62 1.06 -1.84
CA LYS A 423 7.36 0.82 -2.54
C LYS A 423 6.90 -0.65 -2.52
N PHE A 424 7.82 -1.60 -2.63
CA PHE A 424 7.47 -3.02 -2.61
C PHE A 424 7.00 -3.44 -1.21
N ALA A 425 7.64 -2.89 -0.16
CA ALA A 425 7.19 -3.09 1.22
C ALA A 425 5.80 -2.47 1.46
N ASP A 426 5.53 -1.29 0.87
CA ASP A 426 4.21 -0.65 0.94
C ASP A 426 3.16 -1.48 0.19
N ASP A 427 3.46 -1.97 -1.02
CA ASP A 427 2.57 -2.84 -1.79
C ASP A 427 2.27 -4.15 -1.01
N ALA A 428 3.27 -4.75 -0.36
CA ALA A 428 3.10 -5.94 0.46
C ALA A 428 2.21 -5.68 1.68
N GLN A 429 2.37 -4.52 2.33
CA GLN A 429 1.55 -4.14 3.48
C GLN A 429 0.10 -3.85 3.07
N ASP A 430 -0.13 -3.13 1.97
CA ASP A 430 -1.49 -2.86 1.47
C ASP A 430 -2.24 -4.16 1.14
N ILE A 431 -1.55 -5.13 0.52
CA ILE A 431 -2.14 -6.43 0.22
C ILE A 431 -2.49 -7.19 1.50
N ALA A 432 -1.60 -7.18 2.50
CA ALA A 432 -1.85 -7.82 3.79
C ALA A 432 -3.05 -7.18 4.52
N ASP A 433 -3.09 -5.84 4.59
CA ASP A 433 -4.19 -5.11 5.23
C ASP A 433 -5.55 -5.46 4.61
N ARG A 434 -5.61 -5.64 3.29
CA ARG A 434 -6.83 -5.99 2.56
C ARG A 434 -7.22 -7.47 2.69
N GLY A 435 -6.28 -8.35 3.06
CA GLY A 435 -6.51 -9.77 3.26
C GLY A 435 -7.08 -10.13 4.64
N VAL A 436 -6.98 -9.24 5.63
CA VAL A 436 -7.48 -9.47 6.99
C VAL A 436 -8.96 -9.87 6.96
N THR A 437 -9.29 -11.01 7.55
CA THR A 437 -10.64 -11.59 7.52
C THR A 437 -11.18 -11.77 8.93
N LEU A 438 -12.29 -11.11 9.27
CA LEU A 438 -12.99 -11.26 10.55
C LEU A 438 -14.10 -12.29 10.40
N LEU A 439 -13.95 -13.47 11.00
CA LEU A 439 -14.92 -14.56 10.89
C LEU A 439 -15.94 -14.58 12.04
N ARG A 440 -15.57 -14.11 13.23
CA ARG A 440 -16.46 -14.00 14.38
C ARG A 440 -16.20 -12.70 15.15
N ASN A 441 -17.24 -12.03 15.59
CA ASN A 441 -17.17 -10.82 16.43
C ASN A 441 -18.46 -10.64 17.24
N SER A 442 -18.93 -11.70 17.90
CA SER A 442 -20.20 -11.71 18.62
C SER A 442 -20.23 -10.82 19.86
N GLU A 443 -19.05 -10.48 20.39
CA GLU A 443 -18.89 -9.55 21.51
C GLU A 443 -18.55 -8.12 21.08
N TYR A 444 -18.48 -7.87 19.77
CA TYR A 444 -18.12 -6.56 19.20
C TYR A 444 -16.77 -6.02 19.70
N LEU A 445 -15.80 -6.89 19.95
CA LEU A 445 -14.50 -6.53 20.46
C LEU A 445 -13.59 -5.87 19.40
N VAL A 446 -13.85 -6.12 18.13
CA VAL A 446 -13.07 -5.57 17.03
C VAL A 446 -13.85 -4.44 16.35
N PRO A 447 -13.27 -3.23 16.27
CA PRO A 447 -11.95 -2.85 16.77
C PRO A 447 -11.94 -2.70 18.30
N LEU A 448 -10.76 -2.96 18.90
CA LEU A 448 -10.57 -2.72 20.33
C LEU A 448 -10.74 -1.24 20.66
N ASP A 449 -11.54 -0.97 21.71
CA ASP A 449 -11.74 0.40 22.19
C ASP A 449 -10.49 0.92 22.92
N ALA A 450 -9.68 1.68 22.19
CA ALA A 450 -8.48 2.30 22.70
C ALA A 450 -8.75 3.56 23.57
N ALA A 451 -10.01 3.97 23.76
CA ALA A 451 -10.37 5.13 24.64
C ALA A 451 -10.25 4.81 26.13
N ARG A 452 -10.15 3.54 26.50
CA ARG A 452 -10.02 3.11 27.91
C ARG A 452 -8.61 2.57 28.17
N PRO A 453 -8.08 2.75 29.38
CA PRO A 453 -6.89 2.02 29.80
C PRO A 453 -7.17 0.52 29.68
N LEU A 454 -6.39 -0.18 28.87
CA LEU A 454 -6.61 -1.59 28.56
C LEU A 454 -5.33 -2.38 28.90
N ARG A 455 -5.42 -3.31 29.89
CA ARG A 455 -4.36 -4.26 30.16
C ARG A 455 -4.52 -5.45 29.24
N VAL A 456 -3.54 -5.68 28.38
CA VAL A 456 -3.58 -6.73 27.36
C VAL A 456 -2.74 -7.91 27.77
N LEU A 457 -3.33 -9.09 27.84
CA LEU A 457 -2.61 -10.35 27.89
C LEU A 457 -2.39 -10.84 26.45
N LEU A 458 -1.14 -10.94 26.01
CA LEU A 458 -0.79 -11.57 24.73
C LEU A 458 -0.25 -12.98 24.97
N ALA A 459 -0.89 -13.97 24.40
CA ALA A 459 -0.43 -15.35 24.34
C ALA A 459 -0.08 -15.69 22.86
N SER A 460 1.22 -15.72 22.54
CA SER A 460 1.71 -16.13 21.22
C SER A 460 2.08 -17.61 21.25
N LEU A 461 1.39 -18.41 20.43
CA LEU A 461 1.50 -19.87 20.41
C LEU A 461 1.80 -20.36 18.99
N SER A 462 2.78 -21.26 18.86
CA SER A 462 3.21 -21.76 17.55
C SER A 462 3.14 -23.29 17.49
N ALA A 463 2.62 -23.80 16.38
CA ALA A 463 2.69 -25.21 16.06
C ALA A 463 4.10 -25.66 15.62
N ASP A 464 5.02 -24.73 15.43
CA ASP A 464 6.42 -24.99 15.10
C ASP A 464 7.30 -24.56 16.29
N PRO A 465 7.83 -25.53 17.06
CA PRO A 465 8.62 -25.21 18.26
C PRO A 465 9.98 -24.55 17.97
N ASP A 466 10.49 -24.73 16.74
CA ASP A 466 11.78 -24.17 16.31
C ASP A 466 11.67 -22.75 15.77
N ALA A 467 10.45 -22.25 15.61
CA ALA A 467 10.20 -20.88 15.13
C ALA A 467 9.37 -20.12 16.16
N TYR A 468 9.87 -18.98 16.61
CA TYR A 468 9.07 -18.00 17.35
C TYR A 468 8.63 -16.89 16.39
N PRO A 469 7.53 -17.08 15.66
CA PRO A 469 7.09 -16.10 14.66
C PRO A 469 6.43 -14.87 15.30
N GLY A 470 6.18 -14.87 16.61
CA GLY A 470 5.44 -13.82 17.29
C GLY A 470 6.23 -12.55 17.62
N ALA A 471 7.53 -12.49 17.35
CA ALA A 471 8.36 -11.33 17.74
C ALA A 471 7.92 -10.02 17.03
N ALA A 472 7.59 -10.08 15.76
CA ALA A 472 7.10 -8.93 15.01
C ALA A 472 5.70 -8.49 15.50
N LEU A 473 4.81 -9.43 15.76
CA LEU A 473 3.49 -9.16 16.34
C LEU A 473 3.62 -8.53 17.73
N GLU A 474 4.48 -9.09 18.60
CA GLU A 474 4.73 -8.56 19.93
C GLU A 474 5.24 -7.12 19.86
N SER A 475 6.21 -6.87 19.00
CA SER A 475 6.78 -5.53 18.80
C SER A 475 5.71 -4.54 18.34
N GLU A 476 4.85 -4.92 17.41
CA GLU A 476 3.78 -4.07 16.88
C GLU A 476 2.72 -3.76 17.95
N ILE A 477 2.31 -4.76 18.75
CA ILE A 477 1.35 -4.54 19.84
C ILE A 477 1.97 -3.62 20.90
N ARG A 478 3.24 -3.86 21.31
CA ARG A 478 3.95 -2.99 22.27
C ARG A 478 4.03 -1.57 21.77
N TRP A 479 4.46 -1.38 20.53
CA TRP A 479 4.56 -0.05 19.92
C TRP A 479 3.21 0.67 19.93
N ARG A 480 2.12 -0.04 19.63
CA ARG A 480 0.77 0.52 19.70
C ARG A 480 0.36 0.92 21.10
N VAL A 481 0.61 0.07 22.07
CA VAL A 481 0.31 0.31 23.47
C VAL A 481 1.11 1.50 24.01
N ASP A 482 2.39 1.59 23.66
CA ASP A 482 3.31 2.67 24.11
C ASP A 482 3.02 4.01 23.41
N SER A 483 2.70 4.00 22.12
CA SER A 483 2.41 5.21 21.33
C SER A 483 1.08 5.85 21.69
N LEU A 484 0.11 5.05 22.11
CA LEU A 484 -1.15 5.53 22.64
C LEU A 484 -0.98 5.88 24.14
N LYS A 485 -0.27 6.96 24.46
CA LYS A 485 -0.05 7.43 25.85
C LYS A 485 -1.33 7.66 26.65
N SER A 486 -2.49 7.64 26.04
CA SER A 486 -3.81 7.57 26.67
C SER A 486 -4.20 6.15 27.09
N LEU A 487 -3.57 5.13 26.53
CA LEU A 487 -3.74 3.74 26.91
C LEU A 487 -2.68 3.41 27.97
N ARG A 488 -3.07 3.37 29.22
CA ARG A 488 -2.30 2.67 30.27
C ARG A 488 -2.48 1.17 30.06
N ALA A 489 -1.89 0.64 28.98
CA ALA A 489 -1.92 -0.77 28.69
C ALA A 489 -0.56 -1.36 29.04
N ASP A 490 -0.49 -2.14 30.10
CA ASP A 490 0.64 -3.02 30.37
C ASP A 490 0.41 -4.28 29.55
N ALA A 491 1.12 -4.44 28.41
CA ALA A 491 1.12 -5.69 27.68
C ALA A 491 1.81 -6.76 28.50
N GLN A 492 1.08 -7.80 28.89
CA GLN A 492 1.62 -8.98 29.53
C GLN A 492 1.80 -10.09 28.50
N PHE A 493 2.97 -10.73 28.51
CA PHE A 493 3.30 -11.82 27.61
C PHE A 493 3.36 -13.14 28.38
N VAL A 494 2.63 -14.15 27.87
CA VAL A 494 2.76 -15.52 28.33
C VAL A 494 3.93 -16.17 27.58
N ASN A 495 4.95 -16.61 28.33
CA ASN A 495 6.02 -17.40 27.73
C ASN A 495 5.47 -18.78 27.33
N VAL A 496 5.64 -19.18 26.07
CA VAL A 496 5.21 -20.47 25.55
C VAL A 496 5.79 -21.67 26.35
N GLY A 497 6.95 -21.50 26.99
CA GLY A 497 7.55 -22.51 27.84
C GLY A 497 6.83 -22.80 29.18
N THR A 498 5.88 -21.95 29.57
CA THR A 498 5.06 -22.13 30.77
C THR A 498 3.59 -21.81 30.46
N LEU A 499 2.86 -22.79 29.89
CA LEU A 499 1.43 -22.66 29.58
C LEU A 499 0.59 -22.56 30.87
N LYS A 500 0.72 -21.42 31.57
CA LYS A 500 0.01 -21.13 32.83
C LYS A 500 -0.74 -19.81 32.67
N LEU A 501 -2.04 -19.86 32.82
CA LEU A 501 -2.89 -18.68 32.77
C LEU A 501 -2.60 -17.76 33.98
N PRO A 502 -2.30 -16.47 33.77
CA PRO A 502 -2.16 -15.51 34.88
C PRO A 502 -3.52 -15.23 35.51
N PRO A 503 -3.54 -14.70 36.78
CA PRO A 503 -4.80 -14.31 37.46
C PRO A 503 -5.64 -13.35 36.55
N THR A 504 -6.93 -13.58 36.50
CA THR A 504 -7.86 -12.83 35.61
C THR A 504 -8.05 -11.36 35.99
N ASP A 505 -7.64 -10.97 37.21
CA ASP A 505 -7.63 -9.58 37.66
C ASP A 505 -6.42 -8.77 37.14
N THR A 506 -5.42 -9.43 36.53
CA THR A 506 -4.22 -8.79 36.02
C THR A 506 -4.37 -8.24 34.60
N TYR A 507 -5.40 -8.64 33.84
CA TYR A 507 -5.66 -8.17 32.46
C TYR A 507 -7.15 -7.91 32.23
N ASP A 508 -7.45 -7.10 31.22
CA ASP A 508 -8.80 -6.69 30.84
C ASP A 508 -9.25 -7.40 29.56
N VAL A 509 -8.34 -7.65 28.64
CA VAL A 509 -8.56 -8.38 27.38
C VAL A 509 -7.40 -9.33 27.12
N ALA A 510 -7.70 -10.50 26.56
CA ALA A 510 -6.70 -11.44 26.09
C ALA A 510 -6.62 -11.42 24.54
N ILE A 511 -5.42 -11.58 24.01
CA ILE A 511 -5.13 -11.81 22.59
C ILE A 511 -4.43 -13.17 22.52
N ALA A 512 -5.07 -14.15 21.90
CA ALA A 512 -4.48 -15.45 21.57
C ALA A 512 -3.99 -15.40 20.12
N ALA A 513 -2.68 -15.25 19.92
CA ALA A 513 -2.06 -15.26 18.60
C ALA A 513 -1.57 -16.68 18.28
N LEU A 514 -2.16 -17.30 17.28
CA LEU A 514 -1.96 -18.71 16.91
C LEU A 514 -1.28 -18.81 15.57
N PHE A 515 -0.09 -19.44 15.52
CA PHE A 515 0.70 -19.57 14.31
C PHE A 515 0.74 -21.03 13.85
N VAL A 516 0.15 -21.31 12.68
CA VAL A 516 0.15 -22.61 12.04
C VAL A 516 0.76 -22.49 10.66
N ARG A 517 2.07 -22.75 10.56
CA ARG A 517 2.77 -22.70 9.28
C ARG A 517 2.62 -24.02 8.55
N VAL A 518 2.27 -23.95 7.28
CA VAL A 518 2.45 -25.06 6.35
C VAL A 518 3.94 -25.22 6.08
N ALA A 519 4.49 -26.39 6.28
CA ALA A 519 5.90 -26.68 6.09
C ALA A 519 6.09 -28.06 5.47
N ASP A 520 7.06 -28.17 4.54
CA ASP A 520 7.51 -29.42 3.93
C ASP A 520 7.92 -30.44 5.00
N ARG A 521 7.70 -31.71 4.72
CA ARG A 521 8.08 -32.86 5.57
C ARG A 521 7.43 -32.87 6.97
N LYS A 522 6.45 -32.01 7.24
CA LYS A 522 5.74 -31.97 8.52
C LYS A 522 4.55 -32.97 8.53
N GLY A 523 3.93 -33.20 7.38
CA GLY A 523 2.86 -34.18 7.19
C GLY A 523 1.51 -33.85 7.82
N ASN A 524 1.40 -32.73 8.56
CA ASN A 524 0.13 -32.23 9.08
C ASN A 524 0.19 -30.73 9.36
N VAL A 525 -0.98 -30.09 9.45
CA VAL A 525 -1.18 -28.69 9.86
C VAL A 525 -1.90 -28.60 11.20
N GLY A 526 -1.69 -29.56 12.08
CA GLY A 526 -2.31 -29.64 13.41
C GLY A 526 -1.71 -28.62 14.39
N PHE A 527 -2.50 -28.26 15.40
CA PHE A 527 -2.07 -27.42 16.53
C PHE A 527 -1.83 -28.31 17.77
N PRO A 528 -0.73 -28.12 18.54
CA PRO A 528 -0.39 -28.98 19.67
C PRO A 528 -1.50 -29.05 20.71
N ASP A 529 -1.73 -30.25 21.30
CA ASP A 529 -2.85 -30.50 22.21
C ASP A 529 -2.75 -29.69 23.51
N ASP A 530 -1.54 -29.55 24.06
CA ASP A 530 -1.27 -28.77 25.27
C ASP A 530 -1.51 -27.29 25.06
N GLN A 531 -1.08 -26.74 23.90
CA GLN A 531 -1.35 -25.36 23.52
C GLN A 531 -2.85 -25.15 23.24
N ARG A 532 -3.52 -26.11 22.59
CA ARG A 532 -4.98 -26.08 22.37
C ARG A 532 -5.74 -26.05 23.70
N ALA A 533 -5.34 -26.89 24.66
CA ALA A 533 -5.93 -26.91 26.00
C ALA A 533 -5.74 -25.55 26.71
N PHE A 534 -4.57 -24.94 26.60
CA PHE A 534 -4.30 -23.61 27.16
C PHE A 534 -5.20 -22.53 26.53
N VAL A 535 -5.34 -22.51 25.21
CA VAL A 535 -6.22 -21.53 24.53
C VAL A 535 -7.68 -21.71 24.99
N ASN A 536 -8.17 -22.96 25.11
CA ASN A 536 -9.51 -23.21 25.64
C ASN A 536 -9.68 -22.67 27.08
N GLN A 537 -8.69 -22.87 27.96
CA GLN A 537 -8.70 -22.28 29.30
C GLN A 537 -8.75 -20.74 29.24
N LEU A 538 -8.03 -20.12 28.30
CA LEU A 538 -8.06 -18.66 28.09
C LEU A 538 -9.42 -18.18 27.63
N LEU A 539 -10.06 -18.90 26.70
CA LEU A 539 -11.42 -18.59 26.21
C LEU A 539 -12.48 -18.74 27.30
N ASP A 540 -12.30 -19.72 28.21
CA ASP A 540 -13.23 -20.01 29.31
C ASP A 540 -12.98 -19.15 30.56
N ALA A 541 -11.93 -18.33 30.58
CA ALA A 541 -11.54 -17.51 31.73
C ALA A 541 -12.50 -16.37 32.11
N GLY A 542 -13.57 -16.17 31.34
CA GLY A 542 -14.58 -15.13 31.58
C GLY A 542 -14.11 -13.70 31.24
N LYS A 543 -12.98 -13.56 30.55
CA LYS A 543 -12.49 -12.29 30.02
C LYS A 543 -12.70 -12.21 28.50
N PRO A 544 -12.91 -11.00 27.95
CA PRO A 544 -12.91 -10.80 26.50
C PRO A 544 -11.62 -11.35 25.87
N CYS A 545 -11.77 -12.15 24.82
CA CYS A 545 -10.63 -12.77 24.15
C CYS A 545 -10.76 -12.63 22.61
N VAL A 546 -9.70 -12.10 21.99
CA VAL A 546 -9.58 -12.06 20.53
C VAL A 546 -8.57 -13.12 20.10
N VAL A 547 -8.97 -13.99 19.17
CA VAL A 547 -8.06 -14.92 18.52
C VAL A 547 -7.55 -14.29 17.22
N LEU A 548 -6.24 -14.18 17.09
CA LEU A 548 -5.54 -13.83 15.85
C LEU A 548 -4.92 -15.12 15.29
N ALA A 549 -5.45 -15.63 14.18
CA ALA A 549 -4.98 -16.87 13.58
C ALA A 549 -4.16 -16.57 12.33
N PHE A 550 -2.91 -17.01 12.33
CA PHE A 550 -1.95 -16.86 11.24
C PHE A 550 -1.68 -18.21 10.57
N GLY A 551 -1.88 -18.29 9.27
CA GLY A 551 -1.68 -19.50 8.46
C GLY A 551 -2.98 -20.23 8.17
N SER A 552 -3.07 -21.53 8.50
CA SER A 552 -4.18 -22.39 8.05
C SER A 552 -5.57 -21.87 8.43
N PRO A 553 -6.49 -21.69 7.46
CA PRO A 553 -7.86 -21.24 7.71
C PRO A 553 -8.67 -22.23 8.53
N TYR A 554 -8.29 -23.52 8.51
CA TYR A 554 -9.04 -24.60 9.15
C TYR A 554 -8.87 -24.64 10.68
N LEU A 555 -7.93 -23.86 11.22
CA LEU A 555 -7.67 -23.81 12.67
C LEU A 555 -8.90 -23.38 13.48
N ILE A 556 -9.79 -22.56 12.93
CA ILE A 556 -11.01 -22.07 13.59
C ILE A 556 -11.94 -23.19 14.05
N SER A 557 -11.95 -24.35 13.38
CA SER A 557 -12.75 -25.53 13.77
C SER A 557 -12.29 -26.13 15.09
N SER A 558 -11.02 -25.95 15.49
CA SER A 558 -10.47 -26.44 16.74
C SER A 558 -10.89 -25.60 17.97
N PHE A 559 -11.50 -24.42 17.74
CA PHE A 559 -11.87 -23.47 18.79
C PHE A 559 -13.32 -22.98 18.63
N PRO A 560 -14.33 -23.84 18.80
CA PRO A 560 -15.73 -23.48 18.59
C PRO A 560 -16.24 -22.44 19.60
N SER A 561 -15.64 -22.34 20.78
CA SER A 561 -16.00 -21.38 21.83
C SER A 561 -15.44 -19.96 21.60
N ALA A 562 -14.54 -19.76 20.64
CA ALA A 562 -13.98 -18.46 20.31
C ALA A 562 -15.05 -17.54 19.74
N LYS A 563 -15.31 -16.41 20.41
CA LYS A 563 -16.37 -15.45 20.04
C LYS A 563 -15.89 -14.37 19.09
N THR A 564 -14.59 -14.10 19.09
CA THR A 564 -13.93 -13.11 18.21
C THR A 564 -12.73 -13.77 17.53
N TRP A 565 -12.74 -13.79 16.19
CA TRP A 565 -11.73 -14.49 15.38
C TRP A 565 -11.34 -13.68 14.17
N ILE A 566 -10.08 -13.26 14.12
CA ILE A 566 -9.43 -12.66 12.95
C ILE A 566 -8.51 -13.71 12.31
N GLY A 567 -8.70 -14.00 11.04
CA GLY A 567 -7.85 -14.86 10.22
C GLY A 567 -6.94 -14.03 9.31
N GLU A 568 -5.66 -14.33 9.36
CA GLU A 568 -4.63 -13.92 8.43
C GLU A 568 -4.03 -15.18 7.82
N PHE A 569 -4.35 -15.44 6.56
CA PHE A 569 -3.96 -16.69 5.89
C PHE A 569 -2.49 -16.68 5.44
N SER A 570 -1.63 -16.09 6.25
CA SER A 570 -0.19 -15.95 6.07
C SER A 570 0.51 -15.84 7.43
N THR A 571 1.81 -16.14 7.48
CA THR A 571 2.63 -16.03 8.72
C THR A 571 3.76 -15.00 8.59
N ASN A 572 3.73 -14.15 7.57
CA ASN A 572 4.76 -13.14 7.32
C ASN A 572 4.54 -11.90 8.18
N ASP A 573 5.61 -11.12 8.42
CA ASP A 573 5.58 -9.92 9.29
C ASP A 573 4.56 -8.87 8.83
N VAL A 574 4.33 -8.73 7.52
CA VAL A 574 3.31 -7.80 6.99
C VAL A 574 1.91 -8.19 7.46
N SER A 575 1.62 -9.49 7.57
CA SER A 575 0.36 -10.01 8.08
C SER A 575 0.20 -9.79 9.58
N HIS A 576 1.31 -9.86 10.36
CA HIS A 576 1.28 -9.52 11.77
C HIS A 576 0.89 -8.04 11.98
N ARG A 577 1.51 -7.13 11.21
CA ARG A 577 1.17 -5.71 11.24
C ARG A 577 -0.27 -5.46 10.80
N ALA A 578 -0.72 -6.13 9.73
CA ALA A 578 -2.08 -6.02 9.22
C ALA A 578 -3.12 -6.43 10.28
N ALA A 579 -2.93 -7.57 10.93
CA ALA A 579 -3.80 -8.05 12.00
C ALA A 579 -3.89 -7.05 13.17
N VAL A 580 -2.76 -6.46 13.59
CA VAL A 580 -2.73 -5.45 14.67
C VAL A 580 -3.42 -4.16 14.22
N ARG A 581 -3.15 -3.68 12.99
CA ARG A 581 -3.81 -2.49 12.44
C ARG A 581 -5.33 -2.66 12.40
N ALA A 582 -5.79 -3.82 11.94
CA ALA A 582 -7.20 -4.18 11.91
C ALA A 582 -7.80 -4.31 13.32
N LEU A 583 -7.09 -4.96 14.25
CA LEU A 583 -7.51 -5.13 15.64
C LEU A 583 -7.77 -3.81 16.35
N PHE A 584 -6.94 -2.79 16.09
CA PHE A 584 -7.10 -1.45 16.63
C PHE A 584 -7.88 -0.50 15.70
N GLY A 585 -8.49 -1.03 14.63
CA GLY A 585 -9.38 -0.29 13.74
C GLY A 585 -8.69 0.72 12.82
N GLN A 586 -7.39 0.62 12.59
CA GLN A 586 -6.68 1.53 11.69
C GLN A 586 -6.95 1.24 10.23
N THR A 587 -7.13 -0.04 9.89
CA THR A 587 -7.53 -0.49 8.56
C THR A 587 -8.93 -1.08 8.61
N ALA A 588 -9.68 -0.96 7.52
CA ALA A 588 -10.94 -1.66 7.37
C ALA A 588 -10.69 -3.17 7.27
N ILE A 589 -11.62 -3.96 7.78
CA ILE A 589 -11.62 -5.41 7.58
C ILE A 589 -12.63 -5.72 6.48
N GLU A 590 -12.12 -6.16 5.32
CA GLU A 590 -12.93 -6.42 4.13
C GLU A 590 -12.70 -7.82 3.56
N GLY A 591 -11.64 -8.51 4.02
CA GLY A 591 -11.26 -9.82 3.54
C GLY A 591 -12.37 -10.86 3.68
N ARG A 592 -12.38 -11.85 2.79
CA ARG A 592 -13.33 -12.95 2.75
C ARG A 592 -12.58 -14.26 2.71
N ILE A 593 -12.99 -15.23 3.54
CA ILE A 593 -12.35 -16.54 3.52
C ILE A 593 -12.51 -17.18 2.12
N PRO A 594 -11.40 -17.58 1.45
CA PRO A 594 -11.46 -18.10 0.08
C PRO A 594 -11.70 -19.62 0.01
N VAL A 595 -11.90 -20.26 1.15
CA VAL A 595 -12.17 -21.72 1.27
C VAL A 595 -13.31 -21.98 2.22
N THR A 596 -13.95 -23.14 2.08
CA THR A 596 -14.96 -23.65 3.02
C THR A 596 -14.26 -24.35 4.20
N VAL A 597 -14.61 -23.98 5.42
CA VAL A 597 -14.24 -24.71 6.63
C VAL A 597 -15.43 -25.54 7.08
N PRO A 598 -15.38 -26.88 7.01
CA PRO A 598 -16.52 -27.74 7.32
C PRO A 598 -17.16 -27.38 8.66
N ASP A 599 -18.49 -27.34 8.71
CA ASP A 599 -19.33 -27.04 9.89
C ASP A 599 -19.05 -25.69 10.57
N THR A 600 -18.16 -24.82 10.00
CA THR A 600 -17.70 -23.61 10.69
C THR A 600 -17.87 -22.33 9.88
N ALA A 601 -17.41 -22.29 8.63
CA ALA A 601 -17.48 -21.12 7.75
C ALA A 601 -17.60 -21.55 6.28
N LYS A 602 -18.35 -20.76 5.51
CA LYS A 602 -18.49 -20.95 4.07
C LYS A 602 -17.52 -20.07 3.32
N ARG A 603 -17.07 -20.51 2.16
CA ARG A 603 -16.34 -19.64 1.23
C ARG A 603 -17.08 -18.32 1.01
N GLY A 604 -16.36 -17.20 1.12
CA GLY A 604 -16.92 -15.88 1.01
C GLY A 604 -17.43 -15.26 2.32
N ASP A 605 -17.44 -16.01 3.42
CA ASP A 605 -17.79 -15.46 4.73
C ASP A 605 -16.72 -14.45 5.18
N GLY A 606 -17.18 -13.45 5.93
CA GLY A 606 -16.35 -12.40 6.53
C GLY A 606 -17.24 -11.24 7.02
N ILE A 607 -16.91 -10.70 8.17
CA ILE A 607 -17.60 -9.56 8.75
C ILE A 607 -16.89 -8.29 8.31
N HIS A 608 -17.61 -7.38 7.67
CA HIS A 608 -17.06 -6.08 7.33
C HIS A 608 -17.01 -5.17 8.55
N VAL A 609 -15.84 -4.60 8.82
CA VAL A 609 -15.64 -3.57 9.84
C VAL A 609 -14.96 -2.37 9.19
N ALA A 610 -15.61 -1.21 9.24
CA ALA A 610 -14.98 0.01 8.75
C ALA A 610 -13.76 0.39 9.61
N ALA A 611 -12.74 0.92 8.98
CA ALA A 611 -11.60 1.45 9.72
C ALA A 611 -12.06 2.50 10.73
N ASN A 612 -11.55 2.42 11.94
CA ASN A 612 -11.46 3.58 12.82
C ASN A 612 -10.40 4.50 12.21
N PRO A 613 -10.69 5.79 12.12
CA PRO A 613 -9.81 6.64 11.34
C PRO A 613 -8.47 6.89 12.02
N MET A 614 -7.47 7.06 11.17
CA MET A 614 -6.09 7.34 11.52
C MET A 614 -5.96 8.54 12.45
N THR A 615 -5.16 8.42 13.50
CA THR A 615 -4.60 9.56 14.24
C THR A 615 -3.25 9.93 13.62
N LEU A 616 -2.93 11.22 13.63
CA LEU A 616 -1.68 11.70 13.07
C LEU A 616 -0.48 11.32 13.95
N GLU A 617 0.52 10.73 13.32
CA GLU A 617 1.81 10.41 13.91
C GLU A 617 2.90 11.29 13.28
N PRO A 618 3.94 11.71 14.02
CA PRO A 618 5.07 12.39 13.40
C PRO A 618 5.72 11.53 12.32
N ALA A 619 5.90 12.10 11.12
CA ALA A 619 6.57 11.39 10.05
C ALA A 619 8.01 11.07 10.39
N PRO A 620 8.52 9.86 10.06
CA PRO A 620 9.92 9.52 10.22
C PRO A 620 10.82 10.36 9.34
N ALA A 621 12.08 10.58 9.75
CA ALA A 621 13.03 11.46 9.05
C ALA A 621 13.16 11.19 7.53
N PRO A 622 13.21 9.95 7.03
CA PRO A 622 13.30 9.71 5.58
C PRO A 622 12.10 10.26 4.78
N VAL A 623 10.90 10.27 5.36
CA VAL A 623 9.69 10.83 4.73
C VAL A 623 9.72 12.36 4.79
N SER A 624 10.14 12.93 5.92
CA SER A 624 10.32 14.38 6.07
C SER A 624 11.38 14.91 5.10
N ASP A 625 12.49 14.18 4.92
CA ASP A 625 13.60 14.57 4.05
C ASP A 625 13.21 14.63 2.57
N GLN A 626 12.19 13.89 2.13
CA GLN A 626 11.66 13.97 0.77
C GLN A 626 11.15 15.39 0.44
N LEU A 627 10.65 16.12 1.43
CA LEU A 627 10.12 17.48 1.24
C LEU A 627 11.19 18.59 1.30
N SER A 628 12.48 18.25 1.33
CA SER A 628 13.59 19.24 1.43
C SER A 628 13.51 20.35 0.36
N THR A 629 13.17 20.00 -0.89
CA THR A 629 12.98 21.01 -1.96
C THR A 629 11.85 21.97 -1.67
N ALA A 630 10.75 21.52 -1.07
CA ALA A 630 9.64 22.40 -0.66
C ALA A 630 10.04 23.30 0.53
N PHE A 631 10.87 22.80 1.45
CA PHE A 631 11.42 23.62 2.55
C PHE A 631 12.36 24.71 2.04
N GLU A 632 13.29 24.35 1.13
CA GLU A 632 14.18 25.33 0.48
C GLU A 632 13.42 26.39 -0.33
N LEU A 633 12.29 26.01 -0.95
CA LEU A 633 11.41 26.98 -1.63
C LEU A 633 10.89 28.02 -0.64
N LEU A 634 10.37 27.58 0.51
CA LEU A 634 9.83 28.48 1.54
C LEU A 634 10.91 29.40 2.14
N ASP A 635 12.12 28.90 2.36
CA ASP A 635 13.25 29.70 2.84
C ASP A 635 13.64 30.78 1.81
N ARG A 636 13.64 30.48 0.51
CA ARG A 636 13.84 31.46 -0.56
C ARG A 636 12.72 32.51 -0.57
N ASP A 637 11.47 32.09 -0.40
CA ASP A 637 10.32 32.99 -0.40
C ASP A 637 10.32 33.96 0.79
N VAL A 638 10.89 33.55 1.94
CA VAL A 638 11.17 34.45 3.07
C VAL A 638 12.21 35.49 2.67
N VAL A 639 13.31 35.09 2.04
CA VAL A 639 14.37 36.00 1.55
C VAL A 639 13.82 36.96 0.49
N ASP A 640 13.00 36.45 -0.43
CA ASP A 640 12.34 37.21 -1.50
C ASP A 640 11.22 38.13 -0.97
N GLY A 641 10.91 38.02 0.31
CA GLY A 641 9.94 38.84 0.99
C GLY A 641 8.48 38.54 0.66
N ALA A 642 8.14 37.27 0.40
CA ALA A 642 6.74 36.88 0.26
C ALA A 642 6.00 36.93 1.60
N PHE A 643 6.68 36.56 2.68
CA PHE A 643 6.21 36.63 4.08
C PHE A 643 7.41 36.65 5.03
N PRO A 644 7.22 37.07 6.30
CA PRO A 644 8.31 37.01 7.29
C PRO A 644 8.68 35.60 7.72
N GLY A 645 7.70 34.71 7.76
CA GLY A 645 7.84 33.32 8.16
C GLY A 645 6.50 32.61 8.21
N GLY A 646 6.53 31.32 8.53
CA GLY A 646 5.34 30.49 8.55
C GLY A 646 5.56 29.09 9.09
N VAL A 647 4.50 28.30 9.08
CA VAL A 647 4.52 26.87 9.37
C VAL A 647 3.87 26.13 8.20
N LEU A 648 4.61 25.20 7.59
CA LEU A 648 4.07 24.22 6.68
C LEU A 648 3.72 22.96 7.48
N ALA A 649 2.53 22.41 7.27
CA ALA A 649 2.21 21.05 7.71
C ALA A 649 1.69 20.25 6.53
N VAL A 650 2.23 19.03 6.35
CA VAL A 650 1.83 18.08 5.32
C VAL A 650 1.45 16.78 6.00
N GLY A 651 0.22 16.34 5.79
CA GLY A 651 -0.25 15.04 6.25
C GLY A 651 -0.39 14.10 5.06
N LEU A 652 0.25 12.94 5.14
CA LEU A 652 0.12 11.86 4.17
C LEU A 652 -0.22 10.58 4.91
N ASN A 653 -1.38 10.02 4.61
CA ASN A 653 -1.94 8.90 5.37
C ASN A 653 -2.12 9.28 6.86
N ASP A 654 -1.41 8.60 7.77
CA ASP A 654 -1.39 8.90 9.20
C ASP A 654 -0.15 9.70 9.64
N GLN A 655 0.72 10.06 8.70
CA GLN A 655 1.98 10.73 8.99
C GLN A 655 1.87 12.25 8.85
N LEU A 656 2.39 12.98 9.83
CA LEU A 656 2.40 14.44 9.86
C LEU A 656 3.82 14.99 9.83
N ILE A 657 4.11 15.83 8.85
CA ILE A 657 5.33 16.62 8.76
C ILE A 657 4.99 18.06 9.15
N VAL A 658 5.71 18.66 10.11
CA VAL A 658 5.56 20.05 10.51
C VAL A 658 6.90 20.77 10.37
N HIS A 659 6.95 21.77 9.51
CA HIS A 659 8.15 22.55 9.23
C HIS A 659 7.92 24.03 9.52
N PRO A 660 8.41 24.59 10.66
CA PRO A 660 8.42 25.99 10.94
C PRO A 660 9.62 26.68 10.24
N PHE A 661 9.41 27.86 9.65
CA PHE A 661 10.43 28.60 8.92
C PHE A 661 10.33 30.11 9.15
N GLY A 662 11.43 30.83 8.99
CA GLY A 662 11.48 32.29 9.12
C GLY A 662 11.20 32.81 10.54
N LYS A 663 10.70 34.06 10.64
CA LYS A 663 10.49 34.82 11.88
C LYS A 663 9.10 35.47 11.92
N PHE A 664 8.73 36.00 13.06
CA PHE A 664 7.45 36.70 13.27
C PHE A 664 7.30 37.97 12.42
N THR A 665 8.39 38.69 12.22
CA THR A 665 8.48 39.88 11.35
C THR A 665 9.82 39.87 10.61
N ARG A 666 10.02 40.81 9.70
CA ARG A 666 11.29 41.01 8.97
C ARG A 666 12.40 41.66 9.81
N ASP A 667 12.14 42.04 11.05
CA ASP A 667 13.16 42.53 11.95
C ASP A 667 14.19 41.44 12.27
N ALA A 668 15.48 41.80 12.21
CA ALA A 668 16.55 40.85 12.51
C ALA A 668 16.45 40.25 13.93
N LYS A 669 15.88 40.99 14.87
CA LYS A 669 15.69 40.57 16.28
C LYS A 669 14.33 39.90 16.53
N ALA A 670 13.47 39.75 15.51
CA ALA A 670 12.17 39.11 15.69
C ALA A 670 12.32 37.68 16.15
N ALA A 671 11.38 37.20 16.95
CA ALA A 671 11.34 35.81 17.40
C ALA A 671 11.22 34.86 16.20
N PRO A 672 11.90 33.67 16.23
CA PRO A 672 11.74 32.67 15.22
C PRO A 672 10.33 32.07 15.29
N VAL A 673 9.80 31.64 14.16
CA VAL A 673 8.58 30.83 14.09
C VAL A 673 8.85 29.44 14.68
N LYS A 674 7.87 28.89 15.40
CA LYS A 674 7.90 27.55 15.98
C LYS A 674 6.70 26.74 15.50
N ALA A 675 6.76 25.42 15.63
CA ALA A 675 5.66 24.51 15.27
C ALA A 675 4.34 24.85 15.99
N ASP A 676 4.42 25.38 17.22
CA ASP A 676 3.29 25.80 18.06
C ASP A 676 2.90 27.29 17.90
N THR A 677 3.39 27.97 16.88
CA THR A 677 3.02 29.35 16.57
C THR A 677 1.56 29.42 16.13
N ILE A 678 0.80 30.35 16.73
CA ILE A 678 -0.62 30.55 16.51
C ILE A 678 -0.83 31.67 15.48
N TYR A 679 -1.63 31.40 14.44
CA TYR A 679 -1.92 32.37 13.38
C TYR A 679 -3.38 32.78 13.36
N ASP A 680 -3.66 34.03 12.96
CA ASP A 680 -4.97 34.46 12.50
C ASP A 680 -5.29 33.75 11.17
N LEU A 681 -6.27 32.88 11.19
CA LEU A 681 -6.63 32.04 10.06
C LEU A 681 -7.47 32.75 9.00
N ALA A 682 -7.98 33.97 9.30
CA ALA A 682 -8.86 34.71 8.42
C ALA A 682 -10.02 33.81 7.89
N SER A 683 -10.20 33.76 6.57
CA SER A 683 -11.30 33.00 5.94
C SER A 683 -11.25 31.49 6.10
N LEU A 684 -10.17 30.88 6.62
CA LEU A 684 -10.24 29.48 7.04
C LEU A 684 -11.23 29.25 8.20
N THR A 685 -11.70 30.31 8.87
CA THR A 685 -12.82 30.27 9.81
C THR A 685 -14.08 29.71 9.13
N LYS A 686 -14.31 30.04 7.86
CA LYS A 686 -15.45 29.58 7.07
C LYS A 686 -15.60 28.05 7.03
N PRO A 687 -14.61 27.30 6.52
CA PRO A 687 -14.73 25.83 6.47
C PRO A 687 -14.57 25.17 7.84
N ILE A 688 -13.62 25.63 8.67
CA ILE A 688 -13.28 24.95 9.93
C ILE A 688 -14.37 25.13 10.98
N VAL A 689 -14.91 26.32 11.11
CA VAL A 689 -15.91 26.64 12.14
C VAL A 689 -17.32 26.63 11.58
N THR A 690 -17.60 27.55 10.65
CA THR A 690 -18.98 27.83 10.25
C THR A 690 -19.58 26.68 9.45
N THR A 691 -18.87 26.21 8.42
CA THR A 691 -19.33 25.06 7.61
C THR A 691 -19.47 23.81 8.48
N THR A 692 -18.50 23.51 9.34
CA THR A 692 -18.56 22.33 10.22
C THR A 692 -19.72 22.44 11.22
N SER A 693 -19.98 23.63 11.76
CA SER A 693 -21.16 23.84 12.62
C SER A 693 -22.46 23.62 11.86
N VAL A 694 -22.56 24.07 10.62
CA VAL A 694 -23.67 23.83 9.72
C VAL A 694 -23.84 22.34 9.42
N MET A 695 -22.74 21.61 9.15
CA MET A 695 -22.73 20.16 8.98
C MET A 695 -23.36 19.45 10.18
N ILE A 696 -22.95 19.83 11.40
CA ILE A 696 -23.46 19.25 12.64
C ILE A 696 -24.98 19.48 12.77
N LEU A 697 -25.43 20.70 12.52
CA LEU A 697 -26.85 21.04 12.63
C LEU A 697 -27.73 20.41 11.54
N ALA A 698 -27.20 20.31 10.31
CA ALA A 698 -27.87 19.64 9.20
C ALA A 698 -28.02 18.13 9.47
N GLN A 699 -26.95 17.46 9.92
CA GLN A 699 -26.98 16.05 10.31
C GLN A 699 -27.99 15.79 11.45
N GLN A 700 -28.08 16.70 12.41
CA GLN A 700 -29.06 16.64 13.51
C GLN A 700 -30.49 16.98 13.07
N LYS A 701 -30.72 17.32 11.80
CA LYS A 701 -32.01 17.78 11.24
C LYS A 701 -32.54 19.04 11.94
N ARG A 702 -31.67 19.84 12.54
CA ARG A 702 -31.96 21.13 13.14
C ARG A 702 -31.86 22.27 12.15
N LEU A 703 -31.17 22.05 11.05
CA LEU A 703 -31.05 22.99 9.93
C LEU A 703 -31.34 22.27 8.62
N ASP A 704 -32.36 22.78 7.90
CA ASP A 704 -32.60 22.39 6.52
C ASP A 704 -31.86 23.35 5.60
N LEU A 705 -30.90 22.84 4.84
CA LEU A 705 -30.06 23.62 3.94
C LEU A 705 -30.84 24.28 2.80
N ASP A 706 -31.99 23.75 2.45
CA ASP A 706 -32.81 24.20 1.34
C ASP A 706 -34.00 25.02 1.80
N ALA A 707 -34.17 25.23 3.12
CA ALA A 707 -35.17 26.12 3.67
C ALA A 707 -34.92 27.57 3.26
N PRO A 708 -35.95 28.37 2.87
CA PRO A 708 -35.77 29.77 2.61
C PRO A 708 -35.22 30.52 3.84
N LEU A 709 -34.19 31.36 3.61
CA LEU A 709 -33.44 32.06 4.65
C LEU A 709 -34.36 32.88 5.59
N TYR A 710 -35.45 33.44 5.08
CA TYR A 710 -36.38 34.23 5.89
C TYR A 710 -37.10 33.44 7.01
N ARG A 711 -37.12 32.10 6.93
CA ARG A 711 -37.64 31.23 7.98
C ARG A 711 -36.70 31.11 9.17
N LEU A 712 -35.40 31.23 8.91
CA LEU A 712 -34.34 31.11 9.90
C LEU A 712 -33.98 32.51 10.48
N LEU A 713 -34.05 33.53 9.62
CA LEU A 713 -33.69 34.91 9.89
C LEU A 713 -34.83 35.82 9.42
N PRO A 714 -35.85 36.08 10.26
CA PRO A 714 -37.01 36.88 9.87
C PRO A 714 -36.68 38.31 9.41
N GLU A 715 -35.63 38.93 9.95
CA GLU A 715 -35.11 40.22 9.54
C GLU A 715 -34.67 40.29 8.07
N TRP A 716 -34.31 39.14 7.50
CA TRP A 716 -34.00 39.02 6.09
C TRP A 716 -35.19 39.40 5.19
N SER A 717 -36.42 39.04 5.58
CA SER A 717 -37.62 39.39 4.83
C SER A 717 -38.13 40.82 5.15
N ALA A 718 -37.85 41.33 6.36
CA ALA A 718 -38.27 42.68 6.73
C ALA A 718 -37.64 43.75 5.83
N ASN A 719 -36.46 43.49 5.32
CA ASN A 719 -35.75 44.39 4.42
C ASN A 719 -36.07 44.16 2.92
N ALA A 720 -36.87 43.16 2.57
CA ALA A 720 -37.24 42.87 1.19
C ALA A 720 -37.96 44.00 0.46
N LYS A 721 -38.66 44.89 1.20
CA LYS A 721 -39.38 46.03 0.61
C LYS A 721 -38.44 47.09 0.00
N ASN A 722 -37.19 47.13 0.46
CA ASN A 722 -36.16 48.05 -0.01
C ASN A 722 -35.19 47.42 -1.00
N ASP A 723 -35.35 46.14 -1.29
CA ASP A 723 -34.51 45.43 -2.22
C ASP A 723 -34.97 45.64 -3.66
N PRO A 724 -34.09 45.96 -4.62
CA PRO A 724 -34.46 46.05 -6.04
C PRO A 724 -35.10 44.78 -6.60
N HIS A 725 -34.79 43.64 -6.00
CA HIS A 725 -35.23 42.30 -6.41
C HIS A 725 -35.82 41.46 -5.29
N PRO A 726 -37.00 41.82 -4.72
CA PRO A 726 -37.59 41.11 -3.57
C PRO A 726 -37.83 39.62 -3.82
N ALA A 727 -38.15 39.24 -5.07
CA ALA A 727 -38.33 37.85 -5.46
C ALA A 727 -37.06 37.01 -5.41
N TRP A 728 -35.93 37.60 -5.65
CA TRP A 728 -34.63 36.93 -5.51
C TRP A 728 -34.33 36.63 -4.05
N ARG A 729 -34.52 37.60 -3.21
CA ARG A 729 -34.29 37.50 -1.77
C ARG A 729 -35.07 36.39 -1.11
N ALA A 730 -36.34 36.17 -1.53
CA ALA A 730 -37.16 35.08 -1.03
C ALA A 730 -36.66 33.67 -1.38
N ARG A 731 -35.75 33.55 -2.36
CA ARG A 731 -35.22 32.28 -2.85
C ARG A 731 -33.91 31.87 -2.17
N VAL A 732 -33.25 32.78 -1.47
CA VAL A 732 -31.96 32.49 -0.84
C VAL A 732 -32.10 31.44 0.25
N THR A 733 -31.20 30.46 0.26
CA THR A 733 -31.16 29.36 1.23
C THR A 733 -29.78 29.26 1.89
N PRO A 734 -29.63 28.56 3.02
CA PRO A 734 -28.33 28.26 3.61
C PRO A 734 -27.34 27.57 2.64
N ARG A 735 -27.84 26.66 1.79
CA ARG A 735 -27.03 26.02 0.73
C ARG A 735 -26.41 27.04 -0.19
N MET A 736 -27.17 28.03 -0.62
CA MET A 736 -26.69 29.11 -1.49
C MET A 736 -25.64 30.00 -0.79
N LEU A 737 -25.75 30.21 0.52
CA LEU A 737 -24.72 30.94 1.29
C LEU A 737 -23.40 30.15 1.32
N LEU A 738 -23.46 28.83 1.55
CA LEU A 738 -22.29 27.93 1.52
C LEU A 738 -21.62 27.87 0.15
N LEU A 739 -22.40 27.90 -0.93
CA LEU A 739 -21.90 27.85 -2.32
C LEU A 739 -21.45 29.22 -2.83
N HIS A 740 -21.70 30.31 -2.08
CA HIS A 740 -21.45 31.68 -2.54
C HIS A 740 -22.23 32.05 -3.81
N ASP A 741 -23.40 31.46 -4.03
CA ASP A 741 -24.29 31.76 -5.16
C ASP A 741 -25.62 32.41 -4.74
N SER A 742 -25.65 32.95 -3.52
CA SER A 742 -26.81 33.65 -2.95
C SER A 742 -27.13 34.99 -3.61
N GLY A 743 -26.19 35.53 -4.37
CA GLY A 743 -26.31 36.86 -4.96
C GLY A 743 -25.88 38.01 -4.04
N LEU A 744 -25.42 37.72 -2.80
CA LEU A 744 -24.83 38.73 -1.91
C LEU A 744 -23.50 39.24 -2.47
N PRO A 745 -23.16 40.53 -2.30
CA PRO A 745 -21.87 41.05 -2.70
C PRO A 745 -20.72 40.45 -1.87
N ALA A 746 -19.49 40.52 -2.40
CA ALA A 746 -18.30 39.90 -1.80
C ALA A 746 -18.00 40.45 -0.41
N HIS A 747 -17.93 41.75 -0.27
CA HIS A 747 -17.54 42.43 0.94
C HIS A 747 -18.13 43.84 0.99
N ARG A 748 -18.29 44.39 2.21
CA ARG A 748 -18.65 45.81 2.50
C ARG A 748 -17.90 46.27 3.73
N GLU A 749 -17.51 47.54 3.73
CA GLU A 749 -16.74 48.13 4.83
C GLU A 749 -17.66 48.66 5.96
N PHE A 750 -18.54 47.82 6.48
CA PHE A 750 -19.52 48.19 7.52
C PHE A 750 -18.85 48.66 8.81
N TYR A 751 -17.62 48.24 9.12
CA TYR A 751 -16.84 48.68 10.25
C TYR A 751 -16.59 50.18 10.31
N ARG A 752 -16.79 50.90 9.19
CA ARG A 752 -16.58 52.36 9.15
C ARG A 752 -17.67 53.14 9.88
N ASP A 753 -18.92 52.60 9.83
CA ASP A 753 -20.09 53.34 10.36
C ASP A 753 -20.95 52.51 11.32
N ALA A 754 -20.61 51.23 11.59
CA ALA A 754 -21.27 50.36 12.53
C ALA A 754 -20.29 49.70 13.51
N LYS A 755 -20.70 49.53 14.76
CA LYS A 755 -19.92 48.85 15.80
C LYS A 755 -20.83 47.96 16.64
N GLY A 756 -20.31 46.78 16.96
CA GLY A 756 -21.04 45.75 17.67
C GLY A 756 -21.72 44.75 16.71
N HIS A 757 -21.91 43.56 17.20
CA HIS A 757 -22.48 42.40 16.46
C HIS A 757 -23.81 42.79 15.78
N ASP A 758 -24.81 43.24 16.54
CA ASP A 758 -26.13 43.56 16.03
C ASP A 758 -26.16 44.69 15.00
N ALA A 759 -25.29 45.68 15.17
CA ALA A 759 -25.20 46.82 14.23
C ALA A 759 -24.63 46.39 12.87
N ILE A 760 -23.56 45.58 12.86
CA ILE A 760 -23.01 45.00 11.61
C ILE A 760 -24.03 44.06 10.97
N LEU A 761 -24.64 43.18 11.75
CA LEU A 761 -25.62 42.20 11.25
C LEU A 761 -26.85 42.91 10.63
N ALA A 762 -27.34 44.02 11.22
CA ALA A 762 -28.41 44.85 10.65
C ALA A 762 -28.04 45.39 9.25
N ARG A 763 -26.75 45.74 9.05
CA ARG A 763 -26.25 46.17 7.72
C ARG A 763 -26.24 45.02 6.73
N VAL A 764 -25.80 43.81 7.17
CA VAL A 764 -25.81 42.61 6.31
C VAL A 764 -27.23 42.24 5.89
N PHE A 765 -28.21 42.30 6.79
CA PHE A 765 -29.63 42.09 6.48
C PHE A 765 -30.19 43.14 5.47
N ALA A 766 -29.68 44.35 5.49
CA ALA A 766 -30.15 45.45 4.63
C ALA A 766 -29.47 45.45 3.23
N GLU A 767 -28.41 44.68 3.06
CA GLU A 767 -27.59 44.68 1.81
C GLU A 767 -28.40 44.10 0.64
N PRO A 768 -28.52 44.80 -0.51
CA PRO A 768 -29.21 44.28 -1.69
C PRO A 768 -28.42 43.18 -2.38
N LEU A 769 -29.12 42.28 -3.06
CA LEU A 769 -28.51 41.28 -3.91
C LEU A 769 -28.01 41.91 -5.21
N VAL A 770 -26.78 41.57 -5.61
CA VAL A 770 -26.13 42.08 -6.84
C VAL A 770 -26.28 41.11 -8.02
N HIS A 771 -26.63 39.83 -7.75
CA HIS A 771 -26.83 38.80 -8.75
C HIS A 771 -28.07 37.95 -8.42
N GLU A 772 -28.66 37.33 -9.45
CA GLU A 772 -29.73 36.39 -9.25
C GLU A 772 -29.25 35.12 -8.53
N PRO A 773 -29.89 34.72 -7.41
CA PRO A 773 -29.49 33.51 -6.66
C PRO A 773 -29.47 32.25 -7.52
N GLY A 774 -28.40 31.44 -7.41
CA GLY A 774 -28.18 30.21 -8.12
C GLY A 774 -27.64 30.35 -9.54
N LYS A 775 -27.26 31.55 -10.01
CA LYS A 775 -26.79 31.81 -11.37
C LYS A 775 -25.28 31.93 -11.50
N GLN A 776 -24.62 32.49 -10.52
CA GLN A 776 -23.17 32.66 -10.52
C GLN A 776 -22.60 32.65 -9.10
N ILE A 777 -21.34 32.31 -8.99
CA ILE A 777 -20.57 32.34 -7.74
C ILE A 777 -20.02 33.75 -7.57
N GLU A 778 -20.34 34.39 -6.44
CA GLU A 778 -19.71 35.59 -5.93
C GLU A 778 -19.25 35.33 -4.51
N TYR A 779 -17.94 35.15 -4.29
CA TYR A 779 -17.37 34.87 -2.98
C TYR A 779 -17.81 35.96 -1.99
N SER A 780 -18.57 35.61 -0.95
CA SER A 780 -19.20 36.56 -0.06
C SER A 780 -18.90 36.28 1.42
N ASP A 781 -18.24 37.23 2.09
CA ASP A 781 -18.08 37.25 3.55
C ASP A 781 -19.44 37.40 4.24
N LEU A 782 -20.34 38.21 3.67
CA LEU A 782 -21.66 38.50 4.23
C LEU A 782 -22.53 37.24 4.35
N GLY A 783 -22.44 36.33 3.36
CA GLY A 783 -23.12 35.04 3.41
C GLY A 783 -22.69 34.18 4.60
N PHE A 784 -21.41 34.21 4.94
CA PHE A 784 -20.89 33.46 6.08
C PHE A 784 -21.15 34.13 7.43
N ILE A 785 -21.23 35.46 7.48
CA ILE A 785 -21.75 36.17 8.66
C ILE A 785 -23.18 35.71 8.97
N LEU A 786 -24.06 35.60 7.94
CA LEU A 786 -25.43 35.09 8.12
C LEU A 786 -25.46 33.62 8.55
N LEU A 787 -24.57 32.75 8.02
CA LEU A 787 -24.47 31.36 8.47
C LEU A 787 -24.03 31.26 9.93
N GLY A 788 -23.10 32.09 10.37
CA GLY A 788 -22.71 32.19 11.78
C GLY A 788 -23.88 32.55 12.67
N GLU A 789 -24.68 33.55 12.28
CA GLU A 789 -25.90 33.97 13.00
C GLU A 789 -26.95 32.85 13.05
N ILE A 790 -27.11 32.08 11.95
CA ILE A 790 -28.02 30.92 11.95
C ILE A 790 -27.58 29.89 13.01
N VAL A 791 -26.28 29.60 13.09
CA VAL A 791 -25.75 28.67 14.09
C VAL A 791 -26.04 29.19 15.50
N GLU A 792 -25.78 30.46 15.79
CA GLU A 792 -26.03 31.06 17.11
C GLU A 792 -27.50 31.00 17.50
N ARG A 793 -28.42 31.33 16.60
CA ARG A 793 -29.87 31.28 16.87
C ARG A 793 -30.39 29.86 17.10
N LEU A 794 -29.97 28.94 16.29
CA LEU A 794 -30.39 27.54 16.41
C LEU A 794 -29.84 26.87 17.67
N THR A 795 -28.67 27.30 18.15
CA THR A 795 -28.02 26.68 19.31
C THR A 795 -28.21 27.40 20.62
N GLY A 796 -28.48 28.71 20.60
CA GLY A 796 -28.51 29.59 21.78
C GLY A 796 -27.12 29.86 22.38
N ALA A 797 -26.04 29.50 21.70
CA ALA A 797 -24.65 29.71 22.11
C ALA A 797 -23.94 30.58 21.07
N SER A 798 -22.87 31.29 21.46
CA SER A 798 -22.05 31.97 20.51
C SER A 798 -21.35 30.97 19.57
N LEU A 799 -21.03 31.37 18.33
CA LEU A 799 -20.33 30.54 17.37
C LEU A 799 -19.01 29.99 17.93
N ALA A 800 -18.27 30.81 18.68
CA ALA A 800 -17.02 30.41 19.34
C ALA A 800 -17.24 29.33 20.40
N GLU A 801 -18.30 29.45 21.21
CA GLU A 801 -18.64 28.47 22.25
C GLU A 801 -19.10 27.15 21.64
N PHE A 802 -19.94 27.21 20.60
CA PHE A 802 -20.41 26.04 19.88
C PHE A 802 -19.21 25.30 19.24
N ALA A 803 -18.34 26.01 18.50
CA ALA A 803 -17.17 25.41 17.89
C ALA A 803 -16.22 24.80 18.93
N ARG A 804 -15.96 25.48 20.04
CA ARG A 804 -15.14 24.94 21.12
C ARG A 804 -15.70 23.65 21.68
N LYS A 805 -17.01 23.58 21.90
CA LYS A 805 -17.68 22.42 22.53
C LYS A 805 -17.83 21.23 21.57
N GLU A 806 -18.26 21.50 20.34
CA GLU A 806 -18.68 20.45 19.42
C GLU A 806 -17.56 20.06 18.40
N ILE A 807 -16.53 20.92 18.24
CA ILE A 807 -15.45 20.69 17.26
C ILE A 807 -14.09 20.58 17.98
N PHE A 808 -13.62 21.67 18.64
CA PHE A 808 -12.25 21.74 19.10
C PHE A 808 -11.96 20.82 20.29
N ALA A 809 -12.80 20.83 21.31
CA ALA A 809 -12.58 20.01 22.50
C ALA A 809 -12.69 18.50 22.21
N PRO A 810 -13.67 18.00 21.44
CA PRO A 810 -13.71 16.58 21.05
C PRO A 810 -12.49 16.13 20.23
N LEU A 811 -11.97 17.01 19.35
CA LEU A 811 -10.81 16.73 18.52
C LEU A 811 -9.47 16.95 19.25
N GLY A 812 -9.48 17.53 20.45
CA GLY A 812 -8.25 17.88 21.17
C GLY A 812 -7.48 19.06 20.58
N MET A 813 -8.12 19.92 19.80
CA MET A 813 -7.56 21.15 19.21
C MET A 813 -7.41 22.25 20.28
N LYS A 814 -6.35 22.20 21.05
CA LYS A 814 -6.15 22.99 22.28
C LYS A 814 -5.78 24.45 22.02
N ASP A 815 -5.19 24.73 20.88
CA ASP A 815 -4.72 26.07 20.49
C ASP A 815 -5.63 26.74 19.44
N SER A 816 -6.85 26.20 19.25
CA SER A 816 -7.89 26.75 18.34
C SER A 816 -8.91 27.54 19.13
N LEU A 817 -8.98 28.85 18.87
CA LEU A 817 -9.81 29.74 19.67
C LEU A 817 -10.12 31.06 18.94
N PHE A 818 -11.20 31.70 19.37
CA PHE A 818 -11.48 33.11 19.06
C PHE A 818 -10.94 34.02 20.18
N ASN A 819 -10.62 35.26 19.86
CA ASN A 819 -10.15 36.27 20.83
C ASN A 819 -9.07 35.73 21.77
N PRO A 820 -7.87 35.37 21.28
CA PRO A 820 -6.82 34.80 22.11
C PRO A 820 -6.46 35.69 23.29
N PRO A 821 -6.32 35.13 24.51
CA PRO A 821 -5.95 35.89 25.69
C PRO A 821 -4.53 36.47 25.55
N ARG A 822 -4.27 37.58 26.26
CA ARG A 822 -2.98 38.25 26.20
C ARG A 822 -1.77 37.37 26.55
N SER A 823 -1.98 36.32 27.35
CA SER A 823 -0.95 35.35 27.70
C SER A 823 -0.41 34.57 26.51
N LEU A 824 -1.19 34.41 25.43
CA LEU A 824 -0.78 33.73 24.20
C LEU A 824 -0.08 34.63 23.19
N ARG A 825 -0.04 35.95 23.44
CA ARG A 825 0.49 36.95 22.50
C ARG A 825 1.93 36.66 22.05
N ALA A 826 2.75 36.09 22.93
CA ALA A 826 4.13 35.73 22.63
C ALA A 826 4.24 34.56 21.59
N ARG A 827 3.15 33.82 21.37
CA ARG A 827 3.07 32.76 20.36
C ARG A 827 2.38 33.20 19.06
N ILE A 828 1.91 34.47 18.99
CA ILE A 828 1.15 34.98 17.85
C ILE A 828 1.99 36.02 17.12
N PRO A 829 2.38 35.81 15.86
CA PRO A 829 3.05 36.84 15.07
C PRO A 829 2.08 37.99 14.78
N PRO A 830 2.57 39.23 14.69
CA PRO A 830 1.74 40.36 14.27
C PRO A 830 1.28 40.16 12.83
N THR A 831 0.05 40.60 12.55
CA THR A 831 -0.50 40.64 11.19
C THR A 831 -0.10 41.95 10.51
N GLU A 832 -1.00 42.88 10.36
CA GLU A 832 -0.78 44.15 9.64
C GLU A 832 -0.40 45.28 10.57
N ASN A 833 0.40 46.23 10.08
CA ASN A 833 0.48 47.58 10.63
C ASN A 833 -0.65 48.40 9.99
N ASP A 834 -1.88 48.23 10.52
CA ASP A 834 -3.11 48.83 9.98
C ASP A 834 -3.06 50.34 10.03
N GLN A 835 -2.97 51.00 8.87
CA GLN A 835 -2.92 52.46 8.72
C GLN A 835 -4.32 53.07 8.49
N THR A 836 -5.32 52.25 8.24
CA THR A 836 -6.63 52.69 7.77
C THR A 836 -7.69 52.73 8.88
N TYR A 837 -7.84 51.67 9.64
CA TYR A 837 -8.91 51.50 10.62
C TYR A 837 -8.40 51.60 12.06
N ARG A 838 -7.51 50.68 12.49
CA ARG A 838 -7.02 50.62 13.88
C ARG A 838 -5.83 51.56 14.15
N LYS A 839 -5.11 51.97 13.11
CA LYS A 839 -3.94 52.87 13.13
C LYS A 839 -2.83 52.42 14.07
N ARG A 840 -2.60 51.09 14.08
CA ARG A 840 -1.56 50.45 14.90
C ARG A 840 -1.23 49.07 14.38
N LEU A 841 -0.14 48.47 14.90
CA LEU A 841 0.22 47.09 14.68
C LEU A 841 -0.82 46.17 15.33
N ILE A 842 -1.35 45.23 14.56
CA ILE A 842 -2.33 44.21 15.01
C ILE A 842 -1.57 42.96 15.42
N GLN A 843 -1.84 42.43 16.62
CA GLN A 843 -1.25 41.19 17.12
C GLN A 843 -2.18 40.55 18.16
N GLY A 844 -2.61 39.33 17.91
CA GLY A 844 -3.52 38.57 18.76
C GLY A 844 -4.94 39.15 18.76
N GLU A 845 -5.32 39.83 17.69
CA GLU A 845 -6.64 40.34 17.39
C GLU A 845 -6.95 40.01 15.93
N VAL A 846 -8.22 39.68 15.62
CA VAL A 846 -8.64 39.33 14.27
C VAL A 846 -8.29 40.45 13.27
N HIS A 847 -7.70 40.07 12.15
CA HIS A 847 -7.31 40.99 11.08
C HIS A 847 -8.52 41.62 10.39
N ASP A 848 -9.56 40.81 10.09
CA ASP A 848 -10.78 41.26 9.43
C ASP A 848 -11.45 42.42 10.23
N GLN A 849 -11.77 43.51 9.53
CA GLN A 849 -12.27 44.72 10.16
C GLN A 849 -13.73 44.56 10.59
N ASN A 850 -14.60 43.91 9.80
CA ASN A 850 -16.01 43.65 10.17
C ASN A 850 -16.10 42.69 11.35
N ALA A 851 -15.36 41.58 11.30
CA ALA A 851 -15.27 40.63 12.41
C ALA A 851 -14.75 41.33 13.69
N SER A 852 -13.76 42.20 13.56
CA SER A 852 -13.24 43.04 14.69
C SER A 852 -14.33 43.98 15.24
N ALA A 853 -15.09 44.59 14.36
CA ALA A 853 -16.18 45.50 14.75
C ALA A 853 -17.35 44.70 15.41
N MET A 854 -17.55 43.45 15.07
CA MET A 854 -18.49 42.51 15.69
C MET A 854 -18.00 41.96 17.05
N GLY A 855 -16.78 42.27 17.48
CA GLY A 855 -16.23 41.79 18.75
C GLY A 855 -15.29 40.58 18.61
N GLY A 856 -14.79 40.33 17.42
CA GLY A 856 -13.76 39.32 17.13
C GLY A 856 -14.29 37.94 16.85
N ILE A 857 -15.62 37.75 16.79
CA ILE A 857 -16.29 36.46 16.46
C ILE A 857 -17.25 36.73 15.31
N ALA A 858 -17.00 36.14 14.15
CA ALA A 858 -17.88 36.19 12.99
C ALA A 858 -17.82 34.89 12.20
N GLY A 859 -18.85 34.61 11.42
CA GLY A 859 -18.90 33.35 10.63
C GLY A 859 -17.90 33.27 9.49
N ASP A 860 -17.37 34.44 9.08
CA ASP A 860 -16.40 34.52 7.98
C ASP A 860 -14.94 34.63 8.43
N ALA A 861 -14.66 35.10 9.67
CA ALA A 861 -13.32 35.30 10.19
C ALA A 861 -13.28 35.34 11.74
N GLY A 862 -12.07 35.23 12.32
CA GLY A 862 -11.84 35.37 13.77
C GLY A 862 -11.21 34.16 14.45
N LEU A 863 -11.08 33.06 13.78
CA LEU A 863 -10.39 31.88 14.31
C LEU A 863 -8.87 32.06 14.31
N PHE A 864 -8.27 31.73 15.44
CA PHE A 864 -6.81 31.57 15.60
C PHE A 864 -6.50 30.10 15.85
N SER A 865 -5.39 29.59 15.28
CA SER A 865 -4.98 28.20 15.49
C SER A 865 -3.51 27.95 15.13
N THR A 866 -3.02 26.75 15.43
CA THR A 866 -1.73 26.20 15.03
C THR A 866 -1.86 25.27 13.83
N ALA A 867 -0.76 25.02 13.13
CA ALA A 867 -0.74 24.06 12.03
C ALA A 867 -1.06 22.63 12.51
N GLY A 868 -0.65 22.26 13.74
CA GLY A 868 -0.96 20.97 14.34
C GLY A 868 -2.45 20.75 14.59
N ASP A 869 -3.15 21.74 15.16
CA ASP A 869 -4.60 21.66 15.37
C ASP A 869 -5.36 21.58 14.04
N ILE A 870 -4.94 22.37 13.03
CA ILE A 870 -5.56 22.32 11.70
C ILE A 870 -5.29 20.96 11.02
N ALA A 871 -4.13 20.34 11.25
CA ALA A 871 -3.83 19.01 10.76
C ALA A 871 -4.79 17.96 11.35
N ILE A 872 -5.10 18.05 12.65
CA ILE A 872 -6.11 17.20 13.30
C ILE A 872 -7.47 17.36 12.63
N PHE A 873 -7.88 18.61 12.36
CA PHE A 873 -9.12 18.90 11.65
C PHE A 873 -9.12 18.33 10.21
N ALA A 874 -8.04 18.52 9.46
CA ALA A 874 -7.90 18.01 8.10
C ALA A 874 -7.98 16.47 8.07
N GLN A 875 -7.31 15.81 9.01
CA GLN A 875 -7.38 14.35 9.15
C GLN A 875 -8.80 13.89 9.52
N MET A 876 -9.51 14.61 10.40
CA MET A 876 -10.91 14.32 10.71
C MET A 876 -11.77 14.33 9.45
N ILE A 877 -11.57 15.29 8.54
CA ILE A 877 -12.27 15.35 7.25
C ILE A 877 -11.93 14.14 6.38
N LEU A 878 -10.63 13.83 6.18
CA LEU A 878 -10.17 12.67 5.41
C LEU A 878 -10.71 11.36 5.97
N ASN A 879 -10.80 11.25 7.28
CA ASN A 879 -11.37 10.11 7.98
C ASN A 879 -12.91 10.00 7.90
N GLY A 880 -13.58 10.86 7.13
CA GLY A 880 -15.04 10.84 7.01
C GLY A 880 -15.75 11.30 8.28
N GLY A 881 -15.21 12.31 8.94
CA GLY A 881 -15.85 13.01 10.06
C GLY A 881 -15.53 12.49 11.45
N PHE A 882 -14.43 11.77 11.60
CA PHE A 882 -14.01 11.14 12.84
C PHE A 882 -12.51 11.34 13.09
N TYR A 883 -12.06 11.55 14.32
CA TYR A 883 -10.64 11.55 14.69
C TYR A 883 -10.44 11.02 16.11
N ALA A 884 -9.38 10.25 16.30
CA ALA A 884 -9.13 9.52 17.55
C ALA A 884 -10.37 8.69 17.98
N HIS A 885 -11.14 9.14 18.94
CA HIS A 885 -12.31 8.42 19.45
C HIS A 885 -13.61 9.23 19.31
N HIS A 886 -13.55 10.35 18.57
CA HIS A 886 -14.66 11.29 18.48
C HIS A 886 -15.16 11.45 17.05
N ARG A 887 -16.45 11.22 16.87
CA ARG A 887 -17.16 11.55 15.64
C ARG A 887 -17.77 12.95 15.77
N VAL A 888 -17.32 13.85 14.91
CA VAL A 888 -17.89 15.19 14.78
C VAL A 888 -19.10 15.16 13.86
N VAL A 889 -18.93 14.54 12.68
CA VAL A 889 -20.01 14.37 11.71
C VAL A 889 -19.96 12.99 11.05
N SER A 890 -21.03 12.58 10.36
CA SER A 890 -21.05 11.29 9.64
C SER A 890 -20.27 11.34 8.34
N ARG A 891 -19.83 10.17 7.86
CA ARG A 891 -19.19 10.03 6.55
C ARG A 891 -20.10 10.54 5.43
N ALA A 892 -21.41 10.29 5.52
CA ALA A 892 -22.40 10.77 4.56
C ALA A 892 -22.45 12.30 4.51
N THR A 893 -22.37 12.97 5.67
CA THR A 893 -22.33 14.43 5.76
C THR A 893 -21.03 14.99 5.12
N ILE A 894 -19.87 14.37 5.39
CA ILE A 894 -18.62 14.75 4.71
C ILE A 894 -18.75 14.59 3.20
N ALA A 895 -19.27 13.45 2.72
CA ALA A 895 -19.46 13.19 1.30
C ALA A 895 -20.39 14.22 0.64
N GLU A 896 -21.49 14.60 1.28
CA GLU A 896 -22.39 15.64 0.78
C GLU A 896 -21.69 17.00 0.67
N PHE A 897 -20.95 17.41 1.72
CA PHE A 897 -20.35 18.74 1.78
C PHE A 897 -19.07 18.86 0.96
N SER A 898 -18.39 17.75 0.61
CA SER A 898 -17.24 17.72 -0.28
C SER A 898 -17.60 17.43 -1.75
N ALA A 899 -18.87 17.13 -2.05
CA ALA A 899 -19.31 16.90 -3.42
C ALA A 899 -19.24 18.20 -4.24
N HIS A 900 -18.65 18.13 -5.45
CA HIS A 900 -18.57 19.25 -6.37
C HIS A 900 -19.95 19.63 -6.90
N GLN A 901 -20.29 20.92 -6.81
CA GLN A 901 -21.53 21.51 -7.29
C GLN A 901 -21.22 22.45 -8.43
N ALA A 902 -21.73 22.14 -9.62
CA ALA A 902 -21.59 23.00 -10.80
C ALA A 902 -22.57 24.18 -10.72
N ILE A 903 -22.09 25.41 -10.91
CA ILE A 903 -22.88 26.64 -10.88
C ILE A 903 -22.45 27.51 -12.04
N GLY A 904 -23.30 27.64 -13.07
CA GLY A 904 -22.92 28.31 -14.31
C GLY A 904 -21.69 27.67 -14.95
N ASN A 905 -20.63 28.44 -15.16
CA ASN A 905 -19.35 27.98 -15.72
C ASN A 905 -18.29 27.69 -14.63
N SER A 906 -18.68 27.56 -13.37
CA SER A 906 -17.79 27.35 -12.25
C SER A 906 -18.26 26.20 -11.37
N ALA A 907 -17.52 25.84 -10.34
CA ALA A 907 -17.90 24.83 -9.39
C ALA A 907 -17.36 25.16 -7.98
N ARG A 908 -18.08 24.68 -6.95
CA ARG A 908 -17.64 24.71 -5.54
C ARG A 908 -18.15 23.47 -4.81
N THR A 909 -17.64 23.24 -3.62
CA THR A 909 -18.31 22.38 -2.64
C THR A 909 -19.00 23.25 -1.58
N LEU A 910 -19.79 22.65 -0.67
CA LEU A 910 -20.46 23.40 0.38
C LEU A 910 -19.43 23.93 1.39
N GLY A 911 -19.08 25.22 1.24
CA GLY A 911 -18.14 25.93 2.13
C GLY A 911 -16.66 25.83 1.77
N TRP A 912 -16.29 25.20 0.64
CA TRP A 912 -14.90 25.04 0.20
C TRP A 912 -14.71 25.43 -1.27
N ASP A 913 -13.47 25.79 -1.63
CA ASP A 913 -13.01 25.95 -3.00
C ASP A 913 -12.64 24.58 -3.61
N VAL A 914 -12.71 24.48 -4.93
CA VAL A 914 -12.26 23.31 -5.71
C VAL A 914 -11.14 23.73 -6.66
N VAL A 915 -10.42 22.76 -7.21
CA VAL A 915 -9.35 23.01 -8.18
C VAL A 915 -9.96 23.34 -9.53
N LEU A 916 -10.07 24.64 -9.85
CA LEU A 916 -10.57 25.13 -11.15
C LEU A 916 -9.44 25.61 -12.06
N ASP A 917 -8.43 26.23 -11.49
CA ASP A 917 -7.28 26.79 -12.20
C ASP A 917 -5.98 26.22 -11.63
N PRO A 918 -5.33 25.28 -12.33
CA PRO A 918 -4.04 24.74 -11.89
C PRO A 918 -2.93 25.80 -11.70
N ALA A 919 -3.01 26.92 -12.39
CA ALA A 919 -2.04 28.00 -12.22
C ALA A 919 -2.19 28.73 -10.87
N ALA A 920 -3.37 28.68 -10.26
CA ALA A 920 -3.65 29.29 -8.97
C ALA A 920 -3.50 28.28 -7.80
N THR A 921 -3.73 27.00 -8.03
CA THR A 921 -3.75 25.97 -6.98
C THR A 921 -2.56 25.02 -7.01
N GLY A 922 -2.01 24.68 -8.19
CA GLY A 922 -1.03 23.65 -8.44
C GLY A 922 -1.56 22.63 -9.45
N ARG A 923 -0.65 21.96 -10.17
CA ARG A 923 -0.95 21.12 -11.34
C ARG A 923 -1.39 19.71 -11.01
N PHE A 924 -1.08 19.20 -9.81
CA PHE A 924 -1.11 17.78 -9.52
C PHE A 924 -2.23 17.35 -8.56
N PHE A 925 -3.07 18.25 -8.13
CA PHE A 925 -4.24 17.90 -7.31
C PHE A 925 -5.16 16.91 -8.01
N SER A 926 -5.78 16.02 -7.23
CA SER A 926 -6.82 15.14 -7.76
C SER A 926 -8.10 15.91 -8.12
N PRO A 927 -8.96 15.37 -9.00
CA PRO A 927 -10.24 16.00 -9.33
C PRO A 927 -11.18 16.18 -8.12
N ARG A 928 -11.01 15.41 -7.04
CA ARG A 928 -11.83 15.52 -5.83
C ARG A 928 -11.20 16.40 -4.75
N ALA A 929 -10.03 16.98 -5.01
CA ALA A 929 -9.39 17.86 -4.05
C ALA A 929 -10.19 19.15 -3.83
N PHE A 930 -10.22 19.60 -2.59
CA PHE A 930 -10.87 20.83 -2.17
C PHE A 930 -10.04 21.52 -1.08
N GLY A 931 -10.25 22.82 -0.91
CA GLY A 931 -9.47 23.58 0.04
C GLY A 931 -10.05 24.96 0.28
N HIS A 932 -9.29 25.80 0.98
CA HIS A 932 -9.64 27.21 1.18
C HIS A 932 -8.41 28.05 1.48
N TYR A 933 -8.48 29.32 1.13
CA TYR A 933 -7.45 30.31 1.40
C TYR A 933 -7.87 31.30 2.49
N GLY A 934 -6.91 31.73 3.33
CA GLY A 934 -7.07 32.84 4.25
C GLY A 934 -6.35 34.11 3.77
N PHE A 935 -6.95 35.27 3.99
CA PHE A 935 -6.41 36.56 3.55
C PHE A 935 -5.05 36.89 4.17
N THR A 936 -4.82 36.51 5.41
CA THR A 936 -3.55 36.69 6.15
C THR A 936 -2.37 35.93 5.56
N GLY A 937 -2.63 34.95 4.63
CA GLY A 937 -1.62 34.14 3.98
C GLY A 937 -1.70 32.68 4.36
N THR A 938 -2.78 32.27 5.02
CA THR A 938 -3.06 30.89 5.41
C THR A 938 -3.75 30.11 4.28
N SER A 939 -3.59 28.79 4.26
CA SER A 939 -4.31 27.89 3.36
C SER A 939 -4.40 26.50 3.93
N LEU A 940 -5.48 25.78 3.56
CA LEU A 940 -5.70 24.36 3.81
C LEU A 940 -6.23 23.75 2.52
N TRP A 941 -5.55 22.70 2.02
CA TRP A 941 -6.00 21.89 0.89
C TRP A 941 -6.00 20.42 1.27
N ILE A 942 -7.04 19.69 0.87
CA ILE A 942 -7.28 18.30 1.20
C ILE A 942 -7.50 17.55 -0.12
N ASP A 943 -6.75 16.48 -0.33
CA ASP A 943 -6.84 15.58 -1.48
C ASP A 943 -7.25 14.16 -1.02
N PRO A 944 -8.55 13.85 -1.06
CA PRO A 944 -9.05 12.56 -0.58
C PRO A 944 -8.54 11.35 -1.38
N ASP A 945 -8.25 11.52 -2.68
CA ASP A 945 -7.79 10.44 -3.55
C ASP A 945 -6.36 9.98 -3.21
N ARG A 946 -5.61 10.83 -2.51
CA ARG A 946 -4.21 10.59 -2.10
C ARG A 946 -4.03 10.53 -0.61
N ASN A 947 -5.12 10.63 0.15
CA ASN A 947 -5.09 10.73 1.61
C ASN A 947 -4.06 11.76 2.11
N LEU A 948 -4.08 12.93 1.46
CA LEU A 948 -3.10 14.01 1.61
C LEU A 948 -3.79 15.31 2.02
N PHE A 949 -3.16 16.08 2.91
CA PHE A 949 -3.49 17.48 3.10
C PHE A 949 -2.24 18.35 3.19
N ILE A 950 -2.38 19.62 2.80
CA ILE A 950 -1.32 20.62 2.84
C ILE A 950 -1.85 21.85 3.54
N ILE A 951 -1.16 22.28 4.60
CA ILE A 951 -1.47 23.47 5.41
C ILE A 951 -0.29 24.42 5.34
N LEU A 952 -0.52 25.66 4.95
CA LEU A 952 0.47 26.73 5.03
C LEU A 952 -0.10 27.86 5.89
N LEU A 953 0.52 28.13 7.02
CA LEU A 953 0.17 29.26 7.89
C LEU A 953 1.27 30.31 7.82
N THR A 954 0.95 31.53 7.36
CA THR A 954 1.86 32.68 7.29
C THR A 954 1.17 33.95 7.75
N ASN A 955 1.93 35.02 7.96
CA ASN A 955 1.41 36.35 8.13
C ASN A 955 1.89 37.28 6.98
N ARG A 956 1.59 36.87 5.72
CA ARG A 956 2.03 37.62 4.53
C ARG A 956 1.63 39.08 4.53
N VAL A 957 0.56 39.43 5.27
CA VAL A 957 0.08 40.82 5.44
C VAL A 957 0.98 41.68 6.33
N ASN A 958 2.04 41.12 6.90
CA ASN A 958 3.02 41.88 7.66
C ASN A 958 4.14 42.44 6.75
N PRO A 959 4.42 43.72 6.70
CA PRO A 959 3.74 44.78 7.47
C PRO A 959 2.48 45.35 6.77
N SER A 960 2.21 45.01 5.50
CA SER A 960 1.11 45.55 4.69
C SER A 960 0.37 44.48 3.90
N VAL A 961 -0.93 44.66 3.71
CA VAL A 961 -1.80 43.87 2.86
C VAL A 961 -1.43 43.89 1.37
N ASP A 962 -0.67 44.88 0.92
CA ASP A 962 -0.29 45.06 -0.49
C ASP A 962 0.62 43.94 -1.03
N ASN A 963 1.22 43.16 -0.13
CA ASN A 963 2.06 42.05 -0.52
C ASN A 963 1.20 40.84 -1.02
N ILE A 964 1.22 40.63 -2.33
CA ILE A 964 0.45 39.57 -3.00
C ILE A 964 1.31 38.38 -3.49
N LYS A 965 2.62 38.36 -3.18
CA LYS A 965 3.55 37.32 -3.64
C LYS A 965 3.11 35.90 -3.27
N ILE A 966 2.35 35.73 -2.21
CA ILE A 966 1.76 34.46 -1.76
C ILE A 966 0.97 33.74 -2.88
N ARG A 967 0.45 34.50 -3.86
CA ARG A 967 -0.29 33.93 -5.00
C ARG A 967 0.60 33.09 -5.93
N GLN A 968 1.90 33.37 -5.97
CA GLN A 968 2.88 32.60 -6.74
C GLN A 968 3.48 31.47 -5.90
N VAL A 969 3.64 31.69 -4.59
CA VAL A 969 4.20 30.71 -3.66
C VAL A 969 3.33 29.46 -3.56
N ARG A 970 2.02 29.62 -3.35
CA ARG A 970 1.11 28.50 -3.09
C ARG A 970 1.12 27.45 -4.19
N PRO A 971 0.90 27.76 -5.48
CA PRO A 971 0.94 26.75 -6.54
C PRO A 971 2.32 26.08 -6.68
N ALA A 972 3.40 26.84 -6.56
CA ALA A 972 4.77 26.32 -6.63
C ALA A 972 5.08 25.38 -5.46
N LEU A 973 4.63 25.71 -4.25
CA LEU A 973 4.76 24.86 -3.06
C LEU A 973 3.99 23.56 -3.21
N HIS A 974 2.73 23.65 -3.64
CA HIS A 974 1.90 22.47 -3.85
C HIS A 974 2.54 21.55 -4.90
N ASP A 975 2.96 22.06 -6.05
CA ASP A 975 3.63 21.28 -7.08
C ASP A 975 4.90 20.61 -6.56
N SER A 976 5.75 21.34 -5.81
CA SER A 976 6.97 20.81 -5.21
C SER A 976 6.69 19.64 -4.24
N ILE A 977 5.62 19.74 -3.43
CA ILE A 977 5.22 18.67 -2.50
C ILE A 977 4.74 17.45 -3.28
N TYR A 978 3.89 17.62 -4.29
CA TYR A 978 3.38 16.52 -5.11
C TYR A 978 4.50 15.83 -5.89
N GLU A 979 5.45 16.60 -6.44
CA GLU A 979 6.62 16.06 -7.14
C GLU A 979 7.51 15.25 -6.18
N ALA A 980 7.77 15.77 -4.98
CA ALA A 980 8.56 15.11 -3.95
C ALA A 980 7.93 13.78 -3.48
N LEU A 981 6.60 13.72 -3.41
CA LEU A 981 5.85 12.53 -3.04
C LEU A 981 5.57 11.57 -4.23
N GLY A 982 6.05 11.89 -5.44
CA GLY A 982 5.88 11.06 -6.63
C GLY A 982 4.48 11.11 -7.27
N PHE A 983 3.65 12.10 -6.94
CA PHE A 983 2.28 12.23 -7.43
C PHE A 983 2.17 13.12 -8.69
N THR A 984 3.05 12.91 -9.68
CA THR A 984 3.12 13.71 -10.91
C THR A 984 2.17 13.27 -12.03
N SER A 985 1.54 12.12 -11.90
CA SER A 985 0.50 11.64 -12.84
C SER A 985 -0.89 11.93 -12.28
N ALA A 986 -1.84 12.26 -13.16
CA ALA A 986 -3.25 12.35 -12.77
C ALA A 986 -3.71 11.01 -12.18
N PRO A 987 -4.43 10.99 -11.04
CA PRO A 987 -4.98 9.75 -10.52
C PRO A 987 -5.92 9.14 -11.55
N VAL A 988 -5.77 7.85 -11.80
CA VAL A 988 -6.70 7.09 -12.66
C VAL A 988 -8.06 7.17 -11.97
N ALA A 989 -9.03 7.81 -12.61
CA ALA A 989 -10.39 7.88 -12.09
C ALA A 989 -10.91 6.45 -11.89
N THR A 990 -11.01 6.01 -10.66
CA THR A 990 -11.76 4.79 -10.32
C THR A 990 -13.24 5.12 -10.52
N ARG A 991 -13.79 4.58 -11.63
CA ARG A 991 -15.23 4.62 -11.92
C ARG A 991 -16.01 3.79 -10.91
#